data_d5a4ea75eadcbea374b05da549e2b4ad
#
_entry.id   d5a4ea75eadcbea374b05da549e2b4ad
#
_cell.length_a   1.000
_cell.length_b   1.000
_cell.length_c   1.000
_cell.angle_alpha   90.00
_cell.angle_beta   90.00
_cell.angle_gamma   90.00
#
_symmetry.space_group_name_H-M   'P 1'
#
loop_
_entity.id
_entity.type
_entity.pdbx_description
1 polymer ?
#
loop_
_entity_poly.entity_id
_entity_poly.type
_entity_poly.pdbx_seq_one_letter_code
_entity_poly.pdbx_strand_id
1 'polypeptide(L)'
;MKRLESSRLNVIFNENNGLSVITDNKTKTEWRQFYPIPPADATVWDCNLSDSTIWETDFSQSGDGLKGIFEEEPFKLNMKRNFPIPGISIFPGNYEVCIESEKPNSLSIAADVEYYTTILNRTGEFLLKTVPLNFKKTGFGYSARLYSDDMDDCTDAFILNMSFSANPKTEFSVKKVYLKHCTTECDPVSIKEVREENNSVLFTLTSGKTQSVQCRISVEDDTVIYELEADESEPFRERLTYPPMPHTGGELNWIVPKDSGLRLSACDIKHEANFKIPFGEFYVVPGLNMAFLGADAAEAGGCMMIVDTPLCARVGYTVANAGGTPSYLPHLQFFGDKGIWAQNRKVRFKFLENGNYVEMAKQYRKIAFEKGFLDTFLEKEKRDETFKKSVGTHRIDSGMDYRDMPKLCDALYKAGTKNVLLKFTASRNNGAYLNGTELFEDGILKEYSERYSDITLYEYENTRDLYLSAGEFALDKEYADFAKDYRVKSIKGKYLCGWVDIMGNAAYILCPHFAKKYLDFRLKRYPLKDYPYKARLFDILATTSLTEGECYDTAHECSRLETAEIRKEILDYARKNYRLDVHTEGTAEYLIPYCNTFEGSLSIMNYPGISHMQDRYEMDFNCRIPFWQLVYHDCASTYFHWEHGDLTHPTIPYDDALVMLYGERGMFLPFYSFDPLNTGLIDRMTDRIKTLNIVLERVKYDSMEEHSFLTPDGAVQRTRFSSGVTVTANLEKNKSYQIEGRLIEPWSVLVEQDGEIIFKTENESGGNIK
;
A
#
# COMPACT_ATOMS: atom_id res chain seq x y z
N MET A 1 -34.66 -11.85 -16.11
CA MET A 1 -33.22 -12.00 -16.44
C MET A 1 -32.98 -11.43 -17.81
N LYS A 2 -31.95 -10.62 -17.96
CA LYS A 2 -31.50 -10.06 -19.24
C LYS A 2 -30.26 -10.77 -19.74
N ARG A 3 -30.09 -10.83 -21.06
CA ARG A 3 -28.97 -11.54 -21.68
C ARG A 3 -28.18 -10.60 -22.59
N LEU A 4 -26.86 -10.57 -22.42
CA LEU A 4 -25.93 -9.86 -23.26
C LEU A 4 -24.91 -10.86 -23.84
N GLU A 5 -24.52 -10.67 -25.10
CA GLU A 5 -23.64 -11.60 -25.78
C GLU A 5 -22.58 -10.86 -26.60
N SER A 6 -21.40 -11.45 -26.62
CA SER A 6 -20.35 -11.15 -27.60
C SER A 6 -19.90 -12.42 -28.31
N SER A 7 -18.89 -12.33 -29.16
CA SER A 7 -18.27 -13.50 -29.79
C SER A 7 -17.70 -14.49 -28.72
N ARG A 8 -17.27 -13.97 -27.56
CA ARG A 8 -16.63 -14.74 -26.51
C ARG A 8 -17.47 -14.92 -25.26
N LEU A 9 -18.20 -13.90 -24.82
CA LEU A 9 -18.89 -13.90 -23.55
C LEU A 9 -20.40 -14.03 -23.72
N ASN A 10 -21.02 -14.75 -22.78
CA ASN A 10 -22.46 -14.80 -22.59
C ASN A 10 -22.75 -14.36 -21.15
N VAL A 11 -23.44 -13.23 -20.98
CA VAL A 11 -23.75 -12.63 -19.68
C VAL A 11 -25.23 -12.72 -19.40
N ILE A 12 -25.58 -13.28 -18.26
CA ILE A 12 -26.95 -13.33 -17.75
C ILE A 12 -27.04 -12.42 -16.54
N PHE A 13 -27.76 -11.33 -16.68
CA PHE A 13 -28.01 -10.36 -15.63
C PHE A 13 -29.32 -10.68 -14.89
N ASN A 14 -29.24 -10.70 -13.56
CA ASN A 14 -30.38 -10.90 -12.69
C ASN A 14 -30.98 -9.55 -12.26
N GLU A 15 -32.17 -9.26 -12.76
CA GLU A 15 -32.90 -8.00 -12.52
C GLU A 15 -33.32 -7.79 -11.07
N ASN A 16 -33.35 -8.85 -10.25
CA ASN A 16 -33.78 -8.76 -8.86
C ASN A 16 -32.68 -8.31 -7.91
N ASN A 17 -31.44 -8.73 -8.19
CA ASN A 17 -30.31 -8.46 -7.29
C ASN A 17 -29.10 -7.82 -7.96
N GLY A 18 -29.14 -7.54 -9.26
CA GLY A 18 -28.08 -6.86 -9.98
C GLY A 18 -26.82 -7.68 -10.24
N LEU A 19 -26.82 -8.98 -9.94
CA LEU A 19 -25.67 -9.85 -10.14
C LEU A 19 -25.67 -10.46 -11.54
N SER A 20 -24.49 -10.71 -12.06
CA SER A 20 -24.30 -11.34 -13.35
C SER A 20 -23.67 -12.72 -13.22
N VAL A 21 -24.05 -13.61 -14.12
CA VAL A 21 -23.38 -14.85 -14.44
C VAL A 21 -22.76 -14.69 -15.82
N ILE A 22 -21.45 -14.88 -15.93
CA ILE A 22 -20.68 -14.66 -17.16
C ILE A 22 -20.06 -16.00 -17.56
N THR A 23 -20.41 -16.49 -18.76
CA THR A 23 -19.80 -17.68 -19.33
C THR A 23 -18.78 -17.28 -20.37
N ASP A 24 -17.52 -17.65 -20.19
CA ASP A 24 -16.49 -17.53 -21.21
C ASP A 24 -16.59 -18.74 -22.18
N ASN A 25 -16.97 -18.50 -23.41
CA ASN A 25 -17.17 -19.55 -24.42
C ASN A 25 -15.86 -20.23 -24.84
N LYS A 26 -14.70 -19.63 -24.59
CA LYS A 26 -13.39 -20.23 -24.90
C LYS A 26 -12.96 -21.21 -23.84
N THR A 27 -12.91 -20.78 -22.57
CA THR A 27 -12.49 -21.65 -21.46
C THR A 27 -13.62 -22.56 -20.94
N LYS A 28 -14.88 -22.30 -21.35
CA LYS A 28 -16.09 -22.95 -20.85
C LYS A 28 -16.34 -22.73 -19.36
N THR A 29 -15.69 -21.72 -18.80
CA THR A 29 -15.78 -21.36 -17.38
C THR A 29 -16.96 -20.45 -17.14
N GLU A 30 -17.67 -20.72 -16.08
CA GLU A 30 -18.72 -19.87 -15.56
C GLU A 30 -18.18 -19.04 -14.38
N TRP A 31 -18.27 -17.71 -14.51
CA TRP A 31 -17.90 -16.73 -13.51
C TRP A 31 -19.16 -16.10 -12.95
N ARG A 32 -19.32 -16.12 -11.63
CA ARG A 32 -20.50 -15.58 -10.94
C ARG A 32 -20.11 -14.42 -10.04
N GLN A 33 -20.92 -13.40 -10.04
CA GLN A 33 -20.83 -12.35 -9.04
C GLN A 33 -21.53 -12.78 -7.75
N PHE A 34 -20.86 -12.52 -6.63
CA PHE A 34 -21.41 -12.75 -5.29
C PHE A 34 -21.28 -11.46 -4.50
N TYR A 35 -22.30 -11.09 -3.77
CA TYR A 35 -22.11 -10.06 -2.77
C TYR A 35 -21.20 -10.58 -1.66
N PRO A 36 -20.21 -9.79 -1.23
CA PRO A 36 -19.25 -10.21 -0.20
C PRO A 36 -19.88 -10.12 1.20
N ILE A 37 -20.98 -10.84 1.41
CA ILE A 37 -21.72 -10.88 2.68
C ILE A 37 -21.19 -12.04 3.51
N PRO A 38 -20.63 -11.77 4.71
CA PRO A 38 -20.18 -12.84 5.59
C PRO A 38 -21.32 -13.79 5.96
N PRO A 39 -21.06 -15.09 6.09
CA PRO A 39 -22.05 -16.02 6.64
C PRO A 39 -22.50 -15.58 8.04
N ALA A 40 -23.75 -15.92 8.42
CA ALA A 40 -24.19 -15.73 9.79
C ALA A 40 -23.25 -16.48 10.76
N ASP A 41 -22.95 -15.86 11.89
CA ASP A 41 -21.98 -16.34 12.89
C ASP A 41 -20.50 -16.41 12.42
N ALA A 42 -20.18 -15.98 11.20
CA ALA A 42 -18.79 -15.86 10.78
C ALA A 42 -18.04 -14.84 11.64
N THR A 43 -16.88 -15.23 12.17
CA THR A 43 -15.97 -14.31 12.81
C THR A 43 -15.34 -13.41 11.74
N VAL A 44 -15.61 -12.14 11.79
CA VAL A 44 -15.07 -11.15 10.84
C VAL A 44 -13.87 -10.37 11.39
N TRP A 45 -13.68 -10.44 12.69
CA TRP A 45 -12.53 -9.85 13.39
C TRP A 45 -12.28 -10.57 14.72
N ASP A 46 -11.01 -10.68 15.09
CA ASP A 46 -10.57 -11.29 16.33
C ASP A 46 -9.45 -10.45 16.97
N CYS A 47 -9.58 -10.17 18.26
CA CYS A 47 -8.60 -9.37 18.99
C CYS A 47 -7.50 -10.27 19.56
N ASN A 48 -6.26 -9.97 19.23
CA ASN A 48 -5.11 -10.62 19.84
C ASN A 48 -4.92 -10.11 21.29
N LEU A 49 -5.42 -10.86 22.25
CA LEU A 49 -5.30 -10.51 23.69
C LEU A 49 -3.87 -10.63 24.21
N SER A 50 -2.96 -11.29 23.50
CA SER A 50 -1.55 -11.39 23.88
C SER A 50 -0.73 -10.16 23.47
N ASP A 51 -1.30 -9.26 22.69
CA ASP A 51 -0.62 -8.04 22.27
C ASP A 51 -0.62 -6.99 23.40
N SER A 52 0.50 -6.85 24.07
CA SER A 52 0.71 -5.89 25.15
C SER A 52 0.59 -4.42 24.73
N THR A 53 0.55 -4.16 23.43
CA THR A 53 0.36 -2.80 22.91
C THR A 53 -1.11 -2.38 22.89
N ILE A 54 -2.05 -3.32 22.95
CA ILE A 54 -3.49 -3.09 22.87
C ILE A 54 -4.09 -2.79 24.27
N TRP A 55 -3.57 -3.41 25.33
CA TRP A 55 -4.15 -3.34 26.67
C TRP A 55 -3.25 -2.62 27.68
N GLU A 56 -3.87 -1.76 28.49
CA GLU A 56 -3.25 -1.23 29.73
C GLU A 56 -3.50 -2.23 30.85
N THR A 57 -2.53 -3.05 31.16
CA THR A 57 -2.64 -4.06 32.21
C THR A 57 -1.32 -4.27 32.94
N ASP A 58 -1.39 -4.39 34.24
CA ASP A 58 -0.27 -4.80 35.08
C ASP A 58 -0.16 -6.33 35.23
N PHE A 59 -1.00 -7.09 34.50
CA PHE A 59 -1.03 -8.55 34.60
C PHE A 59 -0.12 -9.23 33.60
N SER A 60 0.39 -10.39 34.01
CA SER A 60 1.09 -11.30 33.11
C SER A 60 0.09 -11.88 32.09
N GLN A 61 0.36 -11.64 30.83
CA GLN A 61 -0.38 -12.28 29.74
C GLN A 61 0.03 -13.74 29.66
N SER A 62 -0.95 -14.64 29.58
CA SER A 62 -0.71 -16.04 29.26
C SER A 62 -1.24 -16.33 27.85
N GLY A 63 -0.67 -17.28 27.13
CA GLY A 63 -1.14 -17.67 25.79
C GLY A 63 -2.62 -18.08 25.70
N ASP A 64 -3.32 -18.18 26.85
CA ASP A 64 -4.73 -18.55 26.98
C ASP A 64 -5.67 -17.34 27.25
N GLY A 65 -5.25 -16.11 26.94
CA GLY A 65 -6.03 -14.90 27.17
C GLY A 65 -5.61 -14.13 28.44
N LEU A 66 -6.49 -13.24 28.91
CA LEU A 66 -6.27 -12.44 30.11
C LEU A 66 -6.89 -13.13 31.33
N LYS A 67 -6.10 -13.44 32.34
CA LYS A 67 -6.55 -14.04 33.62
C LYS A 67 -5.88 -13.36 34.80
N GLY A 68 -6.63 -13.21 35.90
CA GLY A 68 -6.08 -12.62 37.10
C GLY A 68 -7.03 -12.69 38.29
N ILE A 69 -6.57 -12.21 39.43
CA ILE A 69 -7.37 -12.00 40.67
C ILE A 69 -7.30 -10.54 41.00
N PHE A 70 -8.42 -9.89 41.26
CA PHE A 70 -8.49 -8.54 41.77
C PHE A 70 -8.25 -8.57 43.26
N GLU A 71 -7.16 -7.93 43.76
CA GLU A 71 -6.80 -8.10 45.16
C GLU A 71 -7.45 -7.09 46.11
N GLU A 72 -7.48 -5.78 45.83
CA GLU A 72 -7.93 -4.79 46.80
C GLU A 72 -8.93 -3.74 46.33
N GLU A 73 -8.98 -3.37 45.04
CA GLU A 73 -9.94 -2.37 44.54
C GLU A 73 -10.56 -2.85 43.18
N PRO A 74 -11.68 -2.24 42.75
CA PRO A 74 -12.21 -2.48 41.42
C PRO A 74 -11.15 -2.17 40.38
N PHE A 75 -10.72 -3.17 39.67
CA PHE A 75 -9.68 -3.04 38.65
C PHE A 75 -10.28 -2.68 37.31
N LYS A 76 -9.61 -1.85 36.57
CA LYS A 76 -10.01 -1.42 35.25
C LYS A 76 -8.96 -1.82 34.23
N LEU A 77 -9.32 -2.71 33.29
CA LEU A 77 -8.54 -3.08 32.15
C LEU A 77 -9.01 -2.24 30.96
N ASN A 78 -8.16 -1.39 30.42
CA ASN A 78 -8.49 -0.54 29.29
C ASN A 78 -7.72 -0.97 28.06
N MET A 79 -8.28 -0.79 26.88
CA MET A 79 -7.52 -0.82 25.65
C MET A 79 -6.56 0.37 25.61
N LYS A 80 -5.26 0.11 25.45
CA LYS A 80 -4.22 1.17 25.43
C LYS A 80 -4.34 2.10 24.23
N ARG A 81 -4.78 1.58 23.13
CA ARG A 81 -4.89 2.31 21.86
C ARG A 81 -6.20 1.98 21.22
N ASN A 82 -6.90 3.02 20.89
CA ASN A 82 -8.01 2.97 19.97
C ASN A 82 -7.44 2.75 18.59
N PHE A 83 -7.25 1.51 18.20
CA PHE A 83 -6.99 1.21 16.78
C PHE A 83 -8.34 1.11 16.11
N PRO A 84 -8.52 1.76 14.96
CA PRO A 84 -9.57 1.34 14.07
C PRO A 84 -9.29 -0.13 13.78
N ILE A 85 -10.32 -0.92 13.73
CA ILE A 85 -10.21 -2.32 13.36
C ILE A 85 -9.77 -2.32 11.91
N PRO A 86 -8.47 -2.53 11.60
CA PRO A 86 -8.00 -2.41 10.25
C PRO A 86 -8.54 -3.58 9.45
N GLY A 87 -8.97 -3.30 8.24
CA GLY A 87 -9.34 -4.32 7.29
C GLY A 87 -10.72 -4.92 7.45
N ILE A 88 -11.55 -4.45 8.39
CA ILE A 88 -12.95 -4.76 8.33
C ILE A 88 -13.62 -3.70 7.46
N SER A 89 -13.81 -4.03 6.21
CA SER A 89 -14.86 -3.41 5.44
C SER A 89 -16.16 -3.79 6.09
N ILE A 90 -16.79 -2.83 6.75
CA ILE A 90 -18.07 -3.06 7.39
C ILE A 90 -19.10 -3.15 6.27
N PHE A 91 -19.36 -4.35 5.86
CA PHE A 91 -20.43 -4.64 4.94
C PHE A 91 -21.77 -4.33 5.62
N PRO A 92 -22.77 -3.82 4.92
CA PRO A 92 -24.11 -3.65 5.51
C PRO A 92 -24.56 -4.92 6.20
N GLY A 93 -24.97 -4.83 7.45
CA GLY A 93 -25.41 -5.99 8.22
C GLY A 93 -25.42 -5.75 9.72
N ASN A 94 -25.81 -6.75 10.46
CA ASN A 94 -25.80 -6.74 11.90
C ASN A 94 -24.60 -7.54 12.41
N TYR A 95 -23.91 -6.99 13.36
CA TYR A 95 -22.73 -7.59 13.97
C TYR A 95 -22.94 -7.77 15.47
N GLU A 96 -22.17 -8.66 16.07
CA GLU A 96 -22.15 -8.88 17.49
C GLU A 96 -20.71 -8.89 18.00
N VAL A 97 -20.40 -7.99 18.91
CA VAL A 97 -19.14 -8.03 19.64
C VAL A 97 -19.27 -9.08 20.73
N CYS A 98 -18.43 -10.11 20.67
CA CYS A 98 -18.45 -11.25 21.58
C CYS A 98 -17.21 -11.26 22.46
N ILE A 99 -17.40 -11.59 23.73
CA ILE A 99 -16.33 -11.74 24.72
C ILE A 99 -16.48 -13.12 25.35
N GLU A 100 -15.53 -14.01 25.10
CA GLU A 100 -15.47 -15.30 25.76
C GLU A 100 -14.81 -15.20 27.12
N SER A 101 -15.44 -15.80 28.12
CA SER A 101 -14.96 -15.82 29.50
C SER A 101 -15.29 -17.15 30.17
N GLU A 102 -14.31 -17.74 30.85
CA GLU A 102 -14.55 -18.94 31.67
C GLU A 102 -15.36 -18.62 32.94
N LYS A 103 -15.35 -17.35 33.34
CA LYS A 103 -16.03 -16.86 34.55
C LYS A 103 -16.90 -15.64 34.25
N PRO A 104 -17.98 -15.81 33.46
CA PRO A 104 -18.77 -14.68 32.98
C PRO A 104 -19.52 -13.90 34.09
N ASN A 105 -19.52 -14.39 35.33
CA ASN A 105 -20.16 -13.69 36.47
C ASN A 105 -19.27 -12.66 37.14
N SER A 106 -18.00 -12.60 36.79
CA SER A 106 -16.99 -11.84 37.54
C SER A 106 -16.70 -10.46 36.97
N LEU A 107 -17.16 -10.16 35.74
CA LEU A 107 -16.83 -8.95 35.04
C LEU A 107 -18.00 -8.00 34.84
N SER A 108 -17.75 -6.72 34.99
CA SER A 108 -18.57 -5.63 34.45
C SER A 108 -17.83 -5.04 33.25
N ILE A 109 -18.56 -4.84 32.14
CA ILE A 109 -17.99 -4.36 30.90
C ILE A 109 -18.61 -3.01 30.56
N ALA A 110 -17.78 -2.01 30.38
CA ALA A 110 -18.18 -0.72 29.79
C ALA A 110 -17.48 -0.59 28.44
N ALA A 111 -18.23 -0.34 27.39
CA ALA A 111 -17.68 -0.20 26.06
C ALA A 111 -18.50 0.76 25.21
N ASP A 112 -17.84 1.37 24.24
CA ASP A 112 -18.44 2.14 23.17
C ASP A 112 -17.72 1.86 21.85
N VAL A 113 -18.36 2.26 20.75
CA VAL A 113 -17.79 2.23 19.41
C VAL A 113 -17.74 3.65 18.88
N GLU A 114 -16.56 4.05 18.44
CA GLU A 114 -16.33 5.29 17.74
C GLU A 114 -16.28 5.02 16.24
N TYR A 115 -17.11 5.70 15.48
CA TYR A 115 -17.18 5.59 14.02
C TYR A 115 -16.44 6.74 13.35
N TYR A 116 -15.61 6.41 12.38
CA TYR A 116 -14.76 7.34 11.66
C TYR A 116 -15.05 7.31 10.16
N THR A 117 -14.93 8.47 9.51
CA THR A 117 -14.82 8.57 8.06
C THR A 117 -13.37 8.80 7.67
N THR A 118 -12.91 8.08 6.67
CA THR A 118 -11.53 8.13 6.17
C THR A 118 -10.43 7.88 7.20
N ILE A 119 -9.39 7.26 6.74
CA ILE A 119 -8.15 6.81 7.35
C ILE A 119 -7.85 7.44 8.70
N LEU A 120 -7.67 6.57 9.66
CA LEU A 120 -6.82 6.65 10.86
C LEU A 120 -6.33 8.05 11.18
N ASN A 121 -7.21 8.88 11.64
CA ASN A 121 -6.76 10.09 12.28
C ASN A 121 -6.47 9.82 13.75
N ARG A 122 -5.19 9.75 14.08
CA ARG A 122 -4.72 9.61 15.47
C ARG A 122 -5.19 10.73 16.40
N THR A 123 -5.72 11.79 15.84
CA THR A 123 -6.23 12.95 16.60
C THR A 123 -7.72 12.90 16.87
N GLY A 124 -8.45 11.91 16.33
CA GLY A 124 -9.91 11.82 16.45
C GLY A 124 -10.70 12.88 15.69
N GLU A 125 -10.08 13.62 14.79
CA GLU A 125 -10.73 14.72 14.07
C GLU A 125 -11.75 14.25 13.03
N PHE A 126 -11.68 13.00 12.60
CA PHE A 126 -12.65 12.36 11.71
C PHE A 126 -13.69 11.52 12.42
N LEU A 127 -13.77 11.63 13.75
CA LEU A 127 -14.80 10.96 14.53
C LEU A 127 -16.19 11.47 14.09
N LEU A 128 -17.03 10.55 13.60
CA LEU A 128 -18.41 10.83 13.22
C LEU A 128 -19.33 10.81 14.44
N LYS A 129 -19.30 9.71 15.17
CA LYS A 129 -20.10 9.51 16.38
C LYS A 129 -19.51 8.45 17.30
N THR A 130 -19.97 8.44 18.53
CA THR A 130 -19.70 7.41 19.53
C THR A 130 -21.03 6.77 19.95
N VAL A 131 -21.09 5.45 19.95
CA VAL A 131 -22.29 4.68 20.33
C VAL A 131 -21.93 3.74 21.48
N PRO A 132 -22.63 3.81 22.63
CA PRO A 132 -22.36 2.90 23.73
C PRO A 132 -22.81 1.47 23.38
N LEU A 133 -22.01 0.50 23.78
CA LEU A 133 -22.33 -0.92 23.64
C LEU A 133 -22.91 -1.48 24.94
N ASN A 134 -24.07 -2.08 24.85
CA ASN A 134 -24.76 -2.72 25.97
C ASN A 134 -24.53 -4.23 25.95
N PHE A 135 -23.55 -4.71 26.72
CA PHE A 135 -23.23 -6.11 26.82
C PHE A 135 -24.28 -6.90 27.61
N LYS A 136 -24.73 -7.97 27.03
CA LYS A 136 -25.58 -8.98 27.68
C LYS A 136 -24.76 -10.24 27.95
N LYS A 137 -25.04 -10.86 29.06
CA LYS A 137 -24.43 -12.14 29.43
C LYS A 137 -24.97 -13.26 28.56
N THR A 138 -24.09 -14.13 28.15
CA THR A 138 -24.37 -15.32 27.32
C THR A 138 -23.85 -16.59 27.99
N GLY A 139 -24.09 -17.73 27.41
CA GLY A 139 -23.57 -19.01 27.90
C GLY A 139 -22.02 -19.13 27.79
N PHE A 140 -21.38 -18.35 26.92
CA PHE A 140 -19.93 -18.36 26.71
C PHE A 140 -19.21 -17.12 27.26
N GLY A 141 -19.96 -16.12 27.74
CA GLY A 141 -19.39 -14.87 28.23
C GLY A 141 -20.34 -13.71 28.08
N TYR A 142 -20.03 -12.77 27.21
CA TYR A 142 -20.82 -11.56 26.97
C TYR A 142 -20.92 -11.27 25.49
N SER A 143 -22.03 -10.63 25.08
CA SER A 143 -22.14 -10.08 23.73
C SER A 143 -22.91 -8.76 23.70
N ALA A 144 -22.62 -7.93 22.72
CA ALA A 144 -23.32 -6.69 22.44
C ALA A 144 -23.58 -6.55 20.94
N ARG A 145 -24.77 -6.09 20.58
CA ARG A 145 -25.14 -5.83 19.19
C ARG A 145 -24.52 -4.54 18.67
N LEU A 146 -24.01 -4.62 17.47
CA LEU A 146 -23.51 -3.51 16.68
C LEU A 146 -24.31 -3.51 15.37
N TYR A 147 -25.06 -2.47 15.12
CA TYR A 147 -25.91 -2.37 13.92
C TYR A 147 -25.22 -1.54 12.86
N SER A 148 -25.26 -1.98 11.60
CA SER A 148 -24.76 -1.18 10.47
C SER A 148 -25.54 0.13 10.29
N ASP A 149 -26.83 0.15 10.69
CA ASP A 149 -27.67 1.35 10.67
C ASP A 149 -27.17 2.45 11.63
N ASP A 150 -26.36 2.08 12.62
CA ASP A 150 -25.65 3.03 13.48
C ASP A 150 -24.45 3.68 12.80
N MET A 151 -24.00 3.12 11.68
CA MET A 151 -22.94 3.66 10.86
C MET A 151 -23.52 4.66 9.87
N ASP A 152 -22.93 5.85 9.83
CA ASP A 152 -23.22 6.78 8.75
C ASP A 152 -22.66 6.23 7.45
N ASP A 153 -23.26 6.58 6.32
CA ASP A 153 -22.91 6.10 4.98
C ASP A 153 -21.44 6.38 4.60
N CYS A 154 -20.79 7.28 5.30
CA CYS A 154 -19.36 7.59 5.14
C CYS A 154 -18.45 6.98 6.23
N THR A 155 -18.93 6.04 7.04
CA THR A 155 -18.08 5.35 8.02
C THR A 155 -17.11 4.42 7.32
N ASP A 156 -15.80 4.63 7.54
CA ASP A 156 -14.72 3.85 6.93
C ASP A 156 -14.08 2.89 7.91
N ALA A 157 -14.07 3.27 9.16
CA ALA A 157 -13.48 2.50 10.22
C ALA A 157 -14.25 2.69 11.51
N PHE A 158 -14.09 1.78 12.42
CA PHE A 158 -14.55 1.96 13.78
C PHE A 158 -13.47 1.57 14.80
N ILE A 159 -13.55 2.18 15.98
CA ILE A 159 -12.72 1.84 17.13
C ILE A 159 -13.63 1.30 18.22
N LEU A 160 -13.27 0.14 18.73
CA LEU A 160 -13.94 -0.46 19.87
C LEU A 160 -13.18 -0.09 21.15
N ASN A 161 -13.78 0.75 21.98
CA ASN A 161 -13.26 1.07 23.28
C ASN A 161 -13.90 0.16 24.32
N MET A 162 -13.10 -0.58 25.10
CA MET A 162 -13.61 -1.45 26.15
C MET A 162 -12.83 -1.28 27.42
N SER A 163 -13.56 -1.34 28.54
CA SER A 163 -12.97 -1.47 29.85
C SER A 163 -13.68 -2.57 30.65
N PHE A 164 -12.89 -3.37 31.33
CA PHE A 164 -13.36 -4.43 32.21
C PHE A 164 -13.13 -4.03 33.66
N SER A 165 -14.10 -4.30 34.51
CA SER A 165 -13.97 -4.11 35.94
C SER A 165 -14.55 -5.30 36.69
N ALA A 166 -14.05 -5.58 37.89
CA ALA A 166 -14.59 -6.60 38.76
C ALA A 166 -14.50 -6.17 40.21
N ASN A 167 -15.24 -6.88 41.08
CA ASN A 167 -15.15 -6.66 42.53
C ASN A 167 -13.82 -7.18 43.10
N PRO A 168 -13.31 -6.61 44.20
CA PRO A 168 -12.13 -7.12 44.87
C PRO A 168 -12.20 -8.61 45.18
N LYS A 169 -11.06 -9.29 45.09
CA LYS A 169 -10.90 -10.75 45.35
C LYS A 169 -11.67 -11.65 44.37
N THR A 170 -12.07 -11.13 43.22
CA THR A 170 -12.77 -11.91 42.18
C THR A 170 -11.76 -12.38 41.14
N GLU A 171 -11.78 -13.64 40.82
CA GLU A 171 -11.06 -14.18 39.63
C GLU A 171 -11.80 -13.77 38.36
N PHE A 172 -11.06 -13.31 37.37
CA PHE A 172 -11.59 -13.00 36.06
C PHE A 172 -10.85 -13.77 34.95
N SER A 173 -11.51 -13.93 33.84
CA SER A 173 -10.93 -14.52 32.63
C SER A 173 -11.58 -13.89 31.42
N VAL A 174 -10.78 -13.39 30.48
CA VAL A 174 -11.17 -13.02 29.11
C VAL A 174 -10.34 -13.83 28.16
N LYS A 175 -10.94 -14.82 27.50
CA LYS A 175 -10.26 -15.71 26.57
C LYS A 175 -10.10 -15.09 25.19
N LYS A 176 -11.19 -14.46 24.72
CA LYS A 176 -11.28 -13.98 23.35
C LYS A 176 -12.23 -12.79 23.27
N VAL A 177 -11.89 -11.83 22.44
CA VAL A 177 -12.77 -10.74 22.02
C VAL A 177 -12.83 -10.76 20.50
N TYR A 178 -14.01 -10.87 19.92
CA TYR A 178 -14.17 -10.95 18.47
C TYR A 178 -15.49 -10.34 18.01
N LEU A 179 -15.54 -10.03 16.72
CA LEU A 179 -16.73 -9.54 16.04
C LEU A 179 -17.24 -10.65 15.12
N LYS A 180 -18.51 -10.97 15.23
CA LYS A 180 -19.18 -11.90 14.32
C LYS A 180 -20.31 -11.22 13.56
N HIS A 181 -20.58 -11.71 12.35
CA HIS A 181 -21.72 -11.31 11.53
C HIS A 181 -22.98 -12.07 11.93
N CYS A 182 -24.11 -11.40 12.02
CA CYS A 182 -25.36 -11.97 12.53
C CYS A 182 -26.47 -12.14 11.49
N THR A 183 -26.27 -11.70 10.25
CA THR A 183 -27.29 -11.81 9.19
C THR A 183 -26.70 -12.38 7.92
N THR A 184 -27.48 -13.18 7.22
CA THR A 184 -27.12 -13.76 5.91
C THR A 184 -27.79 -13.05 4.73
N GLU A 185 -28.70 -12.10 5.01
CA GLU A 185 -29.52 -11.44 3.99
C GLU A 185 -29.22 -9.94 4.02
N CYS A 186 -28.46 -9.48 3.05
CA CYS A 186 -28.18 -8.07 2.87
C CYS A 186 -27.79 -7.82 1.41
N ASP A 187 -28.72 -7.29 0.63
CA ASP A 187 -28.37 -6.76 -0.69
C ASP A 187 -27.84 -5.34 -0.52
N PRO A 188 -26.57 -5.07 -0.86
CA PRO A 188 -25.95 -3.77 -0.65
C PRO A 188 -26.55 -2.69 -1.57
N VAL A 189 -27.25 -3.10 -2.61
CA VAL A 189 -27.92 -2.24 -3.57
C VAL A 189 -29.33 -2.74 -3.91
N SER A 190 -30.25 -1.85 -4.15
CA SER A 190 -31.54 -2.18 -4.77
C SER A 190 -31.55 -1.78 -6.24
N ILE A 191 -32.25 -2.58 -7.07
CA ILE A 191 -32.30 -2.42 -8.53
C ILE A 191 -33.71 -2.01 -8.93
N LYS A 192 -33.81 -1.02 -9.79
CA LYS A 192 -35.09 -0.51 -10.35
C LYS A 192 -34.96 -0.19 -11.83
N GLU A 193 -36.10 -0.09 -12.50
CA GLU A 193 -36.20 0.43 -13.87
C GLU A 193 -35.32 -0.29 -14.89
N VAL A 194 -35.25 -1.62 -14.80
CA VAL A 194 -34.39 -2.41 -15.67
C VAL A 194 -34.92 -2.42 -17.12
N ARG A 195 -34.10 -2.00 -18.07
CA ARG A 195 -34.41 -2.01 -19.51
C ARG A 195 -33.24 -2.52 -20.31
N GLU A 196 -33.50 -3.03 -21.47
CA GLU A 196 -32.49 -3.52 -22.41
C GLU A 196 -32.47 -2.62 -23.65
N GLU A 197 -31.28 -2.21 -24.06
CA GLU A 197 -31.05 -1.37 -25.22
C GLU A 197 -29.73 -1.76 -25.92
N ASN A 198 -29.79 -2.11 -27.22
CA ASN A 198 -28.60 -2.29 -28.06
C ASN A 198 -27.49 -3.18 -27.41
N ASN A 199 -27.84 -4.39 -26.95
CA ASN A 199 -26.91 -5.28 -26.25
C ASN A 199 -26.29 -4.66 -24.96
N SER A 200 -27.06 -3.81 -24.28
CA SER A 200 -26.75 -3.25 -22.97
C SER A 200 -27.93 -3.40 -22.04
N VAL A 201 -27.69 -3.50 -20.76
CA VAL A 201 -28.71 -3.44 -19.72
C VAL A 201 -28.54 -2.14 -18.96
N LEU A 202 -29.60 -1.36 -18.88
CA LEU A 202 -29.66 -0.11 -18.10
C LEU A 202 -30.60 -0.30 -16.92
N PHE A 203 -30.22 0.23 -15.77
CA PHE A 203 -31.02 0.18 -14.57
C PHE A 203 -30.61 1.28 -13.59
N THR A 204 -31.47 1.52 -12.63
CA THR A 204 -31.20 2.43 -11.51
C THR A 204 -30.72 1.63 -10.30
N LEU A 205 -29.54 1.94 -9.82
CA LEU A 205 -29.00 1.47 -8.55
C LEU A 205 -29.37 2.42 -7.43
N THR A 206 -29.82 1.89 -6.32
CA THR A 206 -29.98 2.66 -5.09
C THR A 206 -29.19 1.98 -3.98
N SER A 207 -28.24 2.72 -3.39
CA SER A 207 -27.47 2.32 -2.21
C SER A 207 -27.90 3.20 -1.05
N GLY A 208 -28.11 2.61 0.15
CA GLY A 208 -28.54 3.38 1.31
C GLY A 208 -29.92 4.01 1.19
N LYS A 209 -30.10 5.18 1.81
CA LYS A 209 -31.44 5.80 1.99
C LYS A 209 -31.87 6.75 0.90
N THR A 210 -30.96 7.30 0.08
CA THR A 210 -31.29 8.51 -0.67
C THR A 210 -30.77 8.64 -2.10
N GLN A 211 -29.84 7.80 -2.55
CA GLN A 211 -29.17 8.10 -3.83
C GLN A 211 -29.44 7.05 -4.91
N SER A 212 -29.75 7.57 -6.09
CA SER A 212 -29.96 6.77 -7.30
C SER A 212 -28.87 7.04 -8.31
N VAL A 213 -28.19 6.00 -8.76
CA VAL A 213 -27.16 6.04 -9.80
C VAL A 213 -27.64 5.24 -10.98
N GLN A 214 -27.54 5.79 -12.19
CA GLN A 214 -27.82 5.05 -13.42
C GLN A 214 -26.65 4.11 -13.71
N CYS A 215 -26.94 2.86 -13.97
CA CYS A 215 -25.95 1.87 -14.33
C CYS A 215 -26.23 1.30 -15.72
N ARG A 216 -25.18 1.25 -16.55
CA ARG A 216 -25.18 0.56 -17.84
C ARG A 216 -24.21 -0.61 -17.76
N ILE A 217 -24.66 -1.78 -18.17
CA ILE A 217 -23.80 -2.94 -18.41
C ILE A 217 -23.77 -3.21 -19.91
N SER A 218 -22.58 -3.30 -20.49
CA SER A 218 -22.37 -3.70 -21.88
C SER A 218 -21.31 -4.76 -22.00
N VAL A 219 -21.26 -5.45 -23.14
CA VAL A 219 -20.29 -6.52 -23.41
C VAL A 219 -19.60 -6.25 -24.73
N GLU A 220 -18.25 -6.22 -24.68
CA GLU A 220 -17.38 -6.04 -25.83
C GLU A 220 -16.37 -7.18 -25.86
N ASP A 221 -16.44 -8.07 -26.86
CA ASP A 221 -15.60 -9.25 -27.05
C ASP A 221 -15.34 -10.03 -25.75
N ASP A 222 -14.19 -9.81 -25.09
CA ASP A 222 -13.75 -10.47 -23.85
C ASP A 222 -13.99 -9.64 -22.58
N THR A 223 -14.74 -8.55 -22.66
CA THR A 223 -14.84 -7.57 -21.59
C THR A 223 -16.29 -7.22 -21.27
N VAL A 224 -16.65 -7.28 -19.99
CA VAL A 224 -17.92 -6.74 -19.46
C VAL A 224 -17.64 -5.36 -18.85
N ILE A 225 -18.40 -4.37 -19.26
CA ILE A 225 -18.20 -2.97 -18.87
C ILE A 225 -19.36 -2.50 -18.02
N TYR A 226 -19.07 -1.91 -16.88
CA TYR A 226 -20.01 -1.23 -16.00
C TYR A 226 -19.73 0.26 -16.00
N GLU A 227 -20.72 1.04 -16.39
CA GLU A 227 -20.70 2.51 -16.34
C GLU A 227 -21.78 2.98 -15.36
N LEU A 228 -21.40 3.81 -14.39
CA LEU A 228 -22.26 4.33 -13.35
C LEU A 228 -22.28 5.85 -13.46
N GLU A 229 -23.44 6.41 -13.66
CA GLU A 229 -23.64 7.82 -13.97
C GLU A 229 -24.64 8.48 -12.99
N ALA A 230 -24.28 9.65 -12.52
CA ALA A 230 -25.15 10.57 -11.80
C ALA A 230 -24.74 12.01 -12.14
N ASP A 231 -25.54 12.99 -11.73
CA ASP A 231 -25.09 14.38 -11.82
C ASP A 231 -23.85 14.59 -10.94
N GLU A 232 -22.82 15.20 -11.50
CA GLU A 232 -21.52 15.37 -10.80
C GLU A 232 -21.66 16.24 -9.54
N SER A 233 -22.61 17.15 -9.51
CA SER A 233 -22.92 18.00 -8.35
C SER A 233 -23.87 17.34 -7.34
N GLU A 234 -24.41 16.15 -7.68
CA GLU A 234 -25.35 15.47 -6.81
C GLU A 234 -24.70 15.11 -5.47
N PRO A 235 -25.31 15.40 -4.34
CA PRO A 235 -24.79 15.01 -3.05
C PRO A 235 -24.57 13.50 -2.98
N PHE A 236 -23.34 13.07 -2.73
CA PHE A 236 -22.98 11.65 -2.61
C PHE A 236 -22.11 11.44 -1.37
N ARG A 237 -22.74 11.13 -0.27
CA ARG A 237 -22.11 10.90 1.03
C ARG A 237 -22.04 9.42 1.39
N GLU A 238 -22.71 8.58 0.60
CA GLU A 238 -22.80 7.16 0.78
C GLU A 238 -21.62 6.44 0.11
N ARG A 239 -21.51 5.15 0.37
CA ARG A 239 -20.61 4.24 -0.34
C ARG A 239 -21.45 3.38 -1.26
N LEU A 240 -21.02 3.24 -2.49
CA LEU A 240 -21.59 2.34 -3.44
C LEU A 240 -20.71 1.10 -3.61
N THR A 241 -21.13 -0.01 -3.04
CA THR A 241 -20.44 -1.30 -3.17
C THR A 241 -21.00 -2.05 -4.38
N TYR A 242 -20.50 -1.72 -5.56
CA TYR A 242 -20.92 -2.30 -6.84
C TYR A 242 -19.96 -1.91 -7.97
N PRO A 243 -19.69 -2.78 -8.98
CA PRO A 243 -20.10 -4.18 -9.10
C PRO A 243 -19.20 -5.13 -8.27
N PRO A 244 -19.74 -6.31 -7.85
CA PRO A 244 -18.93 -7.33 -7.22
C PRO A 244 -17.95 -7.98 -8.22
N MET A 245 -16.76 -8.38 -7.73
CA MET A 245 -15.79 -9.13 -8.53
C MET A 245 -16.33 -10.53 -8.89
N PRO A 246 -16.25 -10.97 -10.14
CA PRO A 246 -16.60 -12.32 -10.52
C PRO A 246 -15.69 -13.39 -9.91
N HIS A 247 -16.26 -14.55 -9.55
CA HIS A 247 -15.60 -15.69 -8.93
C HIS A 247 -16.10 -16.99 -9.55
N THR A 248 -15.25 -18.00 -9.66
CA THR A 248 -15.64 -19.30 -10.26
C THR A 248 -16.43 -20.20 -9.33
N GLY A 249 -16.48 -19.89 -8.04
CA GLY A 249 -17.05 -20.78 -7.00
C GLY A 249 -16.09 -21.88 -6.55
N GLY A 250 -14.91 -21.97 -7.15
CA GLY A 250 -13.83 -22.91 -6.80
C GLY A 250 -12.57 -22.23 -6.31
N GLU A 251 -11.47 -22.97 -6.30
CA GLU A 251 -10.17 -22.45 -5.93
C GLU A 251 -9.69 -21.43 -6.97
N LEU A 252 -9.20 -20.28 -6.51
CA LEU A 252 -8.51 -19.29 -7.31
C LEU A 252 -7.55 -18.47 -6.45
N ASN A 253 -6.68 -17.70 -7.11
CA ASN A 253 -5.81 -16.75 -6.43
C ASN A 253 -6.18 -15.33 -6.82
N TRP A 254 -6.22 -14.45 -5.83
CA TRP A 254 -6.30 -13.01 -6.08
C TRP A 254 -4.93 -12.47 -6.43
N ILE A 255 -4.84 -11.69 -7.48
CA ILE A 255 -3.66 -10.93 -7.89
C ILE A 255 -3.88 -9.50 -7.47
N VAL A 256 -3.13 -9.07 -6.44
CA VAL A 256 -3.30 -7.77 -5.78
C VAL A 256 -2.09 -6.90 -6.08
N PRO A 257 -2.24 -5.75 -6.73
CA PRO A 257 -1.13 -4.86 -7.07
C PRO A 257 -0.73 -3.99 -5.87
N LYS A 258 -0.37 -4.63 -4.77
CA LYS A 258 0.17 -4.01 -3.56
C LYS A 258 1.68 -4.24 -3.53
N ASP A 259 2.44 -3.16 -3.40
CA ASP A 259 3.90 -3.17 -3.46
C ASP A 259 4.40 -3.77 -4.80
N SER A 260 5.29 -4.77 -4.81
CA SER A 260 5.67 -5.44 -6.06
C SER A 260 4.53 -6.26 -6.67
N GLY A 261 3.60 -6.71 -5.86
CA GLY A 261 2.47 -7.55 -6.22
C GLY A 261 2.35 -8.79 -5.35
N LEU A 262 1.11 -9.21 -5.14
CA LEU A 262 0.78 -10.35 -4.29
C LEU A 262 -0.13 -11.32 -5.04
N ARG A 263 0.08 -12.60 -4.80
CA ARG A 263 -0.75 -13.71 -5.23
C ARG A 263 -1.29 -14.44 -4.01
N LEU A 264 -2.58 -14.33 -3.75
CA LEU A 264 -3.22 -14.76 -2.51
C LEU A 264 -4.32 -15.78 -2.80
N SER A 265 -4.28 -16.93 -2.15
CA SER A 265 -5.38 -17.90 -2.26
C SER A 265 -6.69 -17.30 -1.74
N ALA A 266 -7.75 -17.39 -2.54
CA ALA A 266 -9.07 -16.95 -2.13
C ALA A 266 -9.68 -17.83 -1.03
N CYS A 267 -9.25 -19.09 -0.93
CA CYS A 267 -9.84 -20.10 -0.04
C CYS A 267 -8.98 -20.41 1.19
N ASP A 268 -7.72 -19.96 1.25
CA ASP A 268 -6.88 -20.13 2.43
C ASP A 268 -7.20 -19.07 3.48
N ILE A 269 -8.33 -19.28 4.16
CA ILE A 269 -8.85 -18.34 5.14
C ILE A 269 -8.16 -18.56 6.48
N LYS A 270 -7.27 -17.67 6.83
CA LYS A 270 -6.62 -17.62 8.14
C LYS A 270 -7.42 -16.68 9.05
N HIS A 271 -8.19 -17.26 9.98
CA HIS A 271 -9.08 -16.51 10.87
C HIS A 271 -8.41 -15.78 12.03
N GLU A 272 -7.10 -15.67 12.05
CA GLU A 272 -6.39 -15.00 13.13
C GLU A 272 -6.32 -13.49 12.88
N ALA A 273 -6.56 -12.71 13.93
CA ALA A 273 -6.51 -11.25 13.91
C ALA A 273 -5.15 -10.68 13.49
N ASN A 274 -4.11 -11.49 13.50
CA ASN A 274 -2.78 -11.19 13.02
C ASN A 274 -2.59 -11.80 11.63
N PHE A 275 -3.37 -11.37 10.67
CA PHE A 275 -3.17 -11.80 9.30
C PHE A 275 -1.76 -11.46 8.83
N LYS A 276 -1.02 -12.47 8.44
CA LYS A 276 0.25 -12.34 7.73
C LYS A 276 0.07 -11.87 6.29
N ILE A 277 -1.15 -11.58 5.87
CA ILE A 277 -1.54 -11.22 4.52
C ILE A 277 -2.33 -9.91 4.58
N PRO A 278 -2.11 -8.96 3.67
CA PRO A 278 -2.72 -7.64 3.73
C PRO A 278 -4.18 -7.69 3.30
N PHE A 279 -5.01 -8.29 4.11
CA PHE A 279 -6.44 -8.11 3.96
C PHE A 279 -6.86 -6.85 4.69
N GLY A 280 -7.43 -5.93 3.96
CA GLY A 280 -7.85 -4.65 4.47
C GLY A 280 -8.57 -3.88 3.38
N GLU A 281 -8.92 -2.66 3.70
CA GLU A 281 -9.40 -1.71 2.71
C GLU A 281 -8.23 -0.90 2.17
N PHE A 282 -8.09 -0.89 0.86
CA PHE A 282 -7.08 -0.11 0.18
C PHE A 282 -7.76 0.88 -0.76
N TYR A 283 -7.37 2.14 -0.67
CA TYR A 283 -7.69 3.05 -1.75
C TYR A 283 -7.08 2.53 -3.03
N VAL A 284 -7.83 2.62 -4.12
CA VAL A 284 -7.30 2.22 -5.42
C VAL A 284 -6.16 3.14 -5.84
N VAL A 285 -6.16 4.39 -5.35
CA VAL A 285 -5.04 5.32 -5.53
C VAL A 285 -4.97 6.31 -4.36
N PRO A 286 -3.85 6.46 -3.67
CA PRO A 286 -2.79 5.47 -3.47
C PRO A 286 -3.23 4.41 -2.47
N GLY A 287 -2.63 3.25 -2.54
CA GLY A 287 -2.96 2.13 -1.64
C GLY A 287 -2.72 0.82 -2.36
N LEU A 288 -3.43 0.60 -3.47
CA LEU A 288 -2.97 -0.27 -4.54
C LEU A 288 -2.09 0.56 -5.48
N ASN A 289 -1.01 -0.02 -5.97
CA ASN A 289 -0.06 0.69 -6.85
C ASN A 289 -0.65 0.94 -8.24
N MET A 290 -1.61 0.12 -8.64
CA MET A 290 -2.30 0.12 -9.92
C MET A 290 -3.82 -0.02 -9.73
N ALA A 291 -4.61 0.57 -10.61
CA ALA A 291 -6.07 0.49 -10.59
C ALA A 291 -6.60 -0.85 -11.13
N PHE A 292 -6.20 -1.93 -10.51
CA PHE A 292 -6.38 -3.30 -10.98
C PHE A 292 -6.60 -4.27 -9.82
N LEU A 293 -7.32 -5.37 -10.09
CA LEU A 293 -7.37 -6.58 -9.28
C LEU A 293 -7.57 -7.79 -10.20
N GLY A 294 -6.84 -8.88 -9.99
CA GLY A 294 -6.96 -10.09 -10.80
C GLY A 294 -7.53 -11.29 -10.04
N ALA A 295 -8.24 -12.16 -10.75
CA ALA A 295 -8.64 -13.48 -10.32
C ALA A 295 -7.98 -14.52 -11.23
N ASP A 296 -7.03 -15.28 -10.70
CA ASP A 296 -6.29 -16.35 -11.38
C ASP A 296 -6.93 -17.70 -11.00
N ALA A 297 -7.72 -18.27 -11.89
CA ALA A 297 -8.29 -19.60 -11.75
C ALA A 297 -7.55 -20.68 -12.58
N ALA A 298 -6.26 -20.45 -12.81
CA ALA A 298 -5.37 -21.33 -13.55
C ALA A 298 -5.91 -21.71 -14.94
N GLU A 299 -6.11 -23.02 -15.20
CA GLU A 299 -6.62 -23.53 -16.48
C GLU A 299 -8.07 -23.11 -16.77
N ALA A 300 -8.84 -22.74 -15.73
CA ALA A 300 -10.19 -22.21 -15.89
C ALA A 300 -10.20 -20.75 -16.41
N GLY A 301 -9.02 -20.16 -16.61
CA GLY A 301 -8.86 -18.80 -17.11
C GLY A 301 -8.70 -17.77 -16.02
N GLY A 302 -8.81 -16.52 -16.40
CA GLY A 302 -8.66 -15.38 -15.46
C GLY A 302 -9.68 -14.28 -15.68
N CYS A 303 -9.89 -13.47 -14.66
CA CYS A 303 -10.68 -12.25 -14.74
C CYS A 303 -9.90 -11.07 -14.16
N MET A 304 -9.83 -9.99 -14.90
CA MET A 304 -9.21 -8.73 -14.47
C MET A 304 -10.30 -7.70 -14.20
N MET A 305 -10.38 -7.18 -12.98
CA MET A 305 -11.13 -5.97 -12.67
C MET A 305 -10.22 -4.75 -12.91
N ILE A 306 -10.60 -3.88 -13.81
CA ILE A 306 -9.89 -2.65 -14.13
C ILE A 306 -10.78 -1.48 -13.73
N VAL A 307 -10.29 -0.65 -12.80
CA VAL A 307 -11.01 0.54 -12.34
C VAL A 307 -10.54 1.74 -13.14
N ASP A 308 -11.34 2.17 -14.12
CA ASP A 308 -10.95 3.28 -15.01
C ASP A 308 -11.00 4.65 -14.32
N THR A 309 -11.79 4.77 -13.25
CA THR A 309 -11.95 5.98 -12.44
C THR A 309 -11.53 5.72 -10.99
N PRO A 310 -10.22 5.54 -10.70
CA PRO A 310 -9.75 5.00 -9.44
C PRO A 310 -9.73 5.99 -8.27
N LEU A 311 -9.76 7.31 -8.51
CA LEU A 311 -9.47 8.32 -7.49
C LEU A 311 -10.49 8.37 -6.35
N CYS A 312 -11.73 7.94 -6.62
CA CYS A 312 -12.80 7.85 -5.62
C CYS A 312 -13.25 6.39 -5.44
N ALA A 313 -12.30 5.47 -5.38
CA ALA A 313 -12.55 4.06 -5.24
C ALA A 313 -11.61 3.41 -4.24
N ARG A 314 -12.08 2.35 -3.57
CA ARG A 314 -11.27 1.48 -2.75
C ARG A 314 -11.70 0.03 -2.92
N VAL A 315 -10.85 -0.90 -2.56
CA VAL A 315 -11.11 -2.33 -2.55
C VAL A 315 -10.98 -2.83 -1.12
N GLY A 316 -11.99 -3.53 -0.63
CA GLY A 316 -11.96 -4.28 0.62
C GLY A 316 -12.08 -5.77 0.36
N TYR A 317 -11.79 -6.57 1.38
CA TYR A 317 -11.92 -8.03 1.34
C TYR A 317 -12.79 -8.50 2.50
N THR A 318 -13.74 -9.36 2.21
CA THR A 318 -14.64 -9.95 3.20
C THR A 318 -14.68 -11.46 3.04
N VAL A 319 -14.64 -12.19 4.14
CA VAL A 319 -14.89 -13.63 4.11
C VAL A 319 -16.38 -13.87 3.87
N ALA A 320 -16.70 -14.46 2.73
CA ALA A 320 -18.07 -14.74 2.35
C ALA A 320 -18.17 -16.08 1.60
N ASN A 321 -19.39 -16.51 1.32
CA ASN A 321 -19.62 -17.76 0.61
C ASN A 321 -19.66 -17.53 -0.90
N ALA A 322 -18.73 -18.15 -1.62
CA ALA A 322 -18.71 -18.17 -3.08
C ALA A 322 -19.16 -19.53 -3.59
N GLY A 323 -20.45 -19.70 -3.84
CA GLY A 323 -20.99 -20.95 -4.42
C GLY A 323 -20.90 -22.18 -3.51
N GLY A 324 -20.83 -22.00 -2.21
CA GLY A 324 -20.69 -23.08 -1.22
C GLY A 324 -19.31 -23.15 -0.56
N THR A 325 -18.34 -22.42 -1.09
CA THR A 325 -16.97 -22.38 -0.57
C THR A 325 -16.73 -21.06 0.15
N PRO A 326 -16.31 -21.04 1.43
CA PRO A 326 -15.86 -19.85 2.10
C PRO A 326 -14.63 -19.27 1.36
N SER A 327 -14.68 -18.00 1.05
CA SER A 327 -13.63 -17.32 0.27
C SER A 327 -13.46 -15.88 0.71
N TYR A 328 -12.25 -15.33 0.57
CA TYR A 328 -12.06 -13.90 0.60
C TYR A 328 -12.63 -13.31 -0.69
N LEU A 329 -13.71 -12.55 -0.57
CA LEU A 329 -14.31 -11.86 -1.70
C LEU A 329 -13.91 -10.38 -1.67
N PRO A 330 -13.23 -9.88 -2.69
CA PRO A 330 -12.97 -8.46 -2.83
C PRO A 330 -14.27 -7.74 -3.20
N HIS A 331 -14.40 -6.52 -2.67
CA HIS A 331 -15.50 -5.63 -3.02
C HIS A 331 -14.98 -4.24 -3.34
N LEU A 332 -15.39 -3.76 -4.49
CA LEU A 332 -15.12 -2.40 -4.94
C LEU A 332 -16.16 -1.47 -4.34
N GLN A 333 -15.71 -0.40 -3.71
CA GLN A 333 -16.57 0.65 -3.18
C GLN A 333 -16.22 1.98 -3.82
N PHE A 334 -17.23 2.68 -4.30
CA PHE A 334 -17.12 4.07 -4.73
C PHE A 334 -17.64 5.01 -3.66
N PHE A 335 -17.05 6.16 -3.57
CA PHE A 335 -17.45 7.25 -2.67
C PHE A 335 -17.33 8.60 -3.36
N GLY A 336 -17.94 9.63 -2.79
CA GLY A 336 -17.92 10.99 -3.32
C GLY A 336 -16.59 11.70 -3.13
N ASP A 337 -16.42 12.82 -3.84
CA ASP A 337 -15.35 13.78 -3.58
C ASP A 337 -15.98 14.99 -2.89
N LYS A 338 -15.55 15.32 -1.69
CA LYS A 338 -16.17 16.39 -0.84
C LYS A 338 -17.69 16.24 -0.67
N GLY A 339 -18.19 15.01 -0.67
CA GLY A 339 -19.61 14.71 -0.46
C GLY A 339 -20.51 14.90 -1.67
N ILE A 340 -19.94 15.01 -2.88
CA ILE A 340 -20.69 14.99 -4.16
C ILE A 340 -20.20 13.85 -5.05
N TRP A 341 -20.97 13.50 -6.09
CA TRP A 341 -20.60 12.44 -7.05
C TRP A 341 -19.28 12.75 -7.79
N ALA A 342 -19.08 13.99 -8.20
CA ALA A 342 -17.89 14.58 -8.78
C ALA A 342 -17.45 14.03 -10.15
N GLN A 343 -17.61 12.75 -10.43
CA GLN A 343 -17.31 12.15 -11.73
C GLN A 343 -18.08 10.84 -11.91
N ASN A 344 -18.32 10.44 -13.14
CA ASN A 344 -18.89 9.13 -13.44
C ASN A 344 -17.90 8.02 -13.18
N ARG A 345 -18.38 6.80 -12.93
CA ARG A 345 -17.55 5.63 -12.61
C ARG A 345 -17.57 4.63 -13.75
N LYS A 346 -16.40 4.01 -13.99
CA LYS A 346 -16.27 2.95 -14.98
C LYS A 346 -15.40 1.84 -14.47
N VAL A 347 -15.89 0.60 -14.63
CA VAL A 347 -15.19 -0.63 -14.27
C VAL A 347 -15.29 -1.61 -15.44
N ARG A 348 -14.19 -2.26 -15.75
CA ARG A 348 -14.14 -3.31 -16.76
C ARG A 348 -13.76 -4.64 -16.13
N PHE A 349 -14.48 -5.70 -16.47
CA PHE A 349 -14.08 -7.07 -16.20
C PHE A 349 -13.62 -7.70 -17.49
N LYS A 350 -12.31 -7.89 -17.64
CA LYS A 350 -11.69 -8.52 -18.82
C LYS A 350 -11.36 -9.96 -18.52
N PHE A 351 -11.84 -10.87 -19.39
CA PHE A 351 -11.67 -12.31 -19.23
C PHE A 351 -10.51 -12.83 -20.07
N LEU A 352 -9.67 -13.66 -19.49
CA LEU A 352 -8.45 -14.22 -20.10
C LEU A 352 -8.59 -15.74 -20.22
N GLU A 353 -8.02 -16.31 -21.32
CA GLU A 353 -7.96 -17.76 -21.50
C GLU A 353 -6.99 -18.43 -20.54
N ASN A 354 -5.90 -17.73 -20.23
CA ASN A 354 -4.91 -18.14 -19.27
C ASN A 354 -4.96 -17.23 -18.05
N GLY A 355 -5.23 -17.80 -16.88
CA GLY A 355 -5.45 -17.06 -15.63
C GLY A 355 -4.19 -16.54 -14.96
N ASN A 356 -2.99 -16.83 -15.50
CA ASN A 356 -1.78 -16.47 -14.79
C ASN A 356 -1.49 -14.96 -14.74
N TYR A 357 -0.85 -14.53 -13.66
CA TYR A 357 -0.54 -13.11 -13.41
C TYR A 357 0.40 -12.49 -14.44
N VAL A 358 1.25 -13.26 -15.14
CA VAL A 358 2.14 -12.74 -16.20
C VAL A 358 1.32 -12.29 -17.39
N GLU A 359 0.32 -13.09 -17.80
CA GLU A 359 -0.59 -12.67 -18.87
C GLU A 359 -1.45 -11.47 -18.44
N MET A 360 -1.92 -11.45 -17.20
CA MET A 360 -2.61 -10.28 -16.65
C MET A 360 -1.74 -9.03 -16.70
N ALA A 361 -0.47 -9.13 -16.34
CA ALA A 361 0.48 -8.02 -16.42
C ALA A 361 0.68 -7.53 -17.86
N LYS A 362 0.82 -8.45 -18.83
CA LYS A 362 0.92 -8.10 -20.25
C LYS A 362 -0.33 -7.38 -20.77
N GLN A 363 -1.51 -7.82 -20.35
CA GLN A 363 -2.76 -7.13 -20.71
C GLN A 363 -2.88 -5.77 -20.02
N TYR A 364 -2.51 -5.69 -18.73
CA TYR A 364 -2.55 -4.43 -18.02
C TYR A 364 -1.54 -3.41 -18.57
N ARG A 365 -0.38 -3.86 -19.02
CA ARG A 365 0.61 -3.01 -19.69
C ARG A 365 0.03 -2.31 -20.93
N LYS A 366 -0.83 -2.98 -21.72
CA LYS A 366 -1.56 -2.34 -22.84
C LYS A 366 -2.51 -1.24 -22.35
N ILE A 367 -3.23 -1.53 -21.27
CA ILE A 367 -4.16 -0.55 -20.65
C ILE A 367 -3.39 0.65 -20.07
N ALA A 368 -2.23 0.39 -19.45
CA ALA A 368 -1.36 1.44 -18.94
C ALA A 368 -0.83 2.35 -20.06
N PHE A 369 -0.52 1.77 -21.22
CA PHE A 369 -0.18 2.54 -22.42
C PHE A 369 -1.33 3.42 -22.90
N GLU A 370 -2.54 2.86 -23.00
CA GLU A 370 -3.75 3.60 -23.38
C GLU A 370 -4.05 4.76 -22.43
N LYS A 371 -3.79 4.58 -21.13
CA LYS A 371 -3.96 5.59 -20.08
C LYS A 371 -2.80 6.61 -20.03
N GLY A 372 -1.74 6.43 -20.80
CA GLY A 372 -0.56 7.31 -20.79
C GLY A 372 0.33 7.14 -19.54
N PHE A 373 0.23 6.03 -18.83
CA PHE A 373 1.10 5.73 -17.68
C PHE A 373 2.35 4.97 -18.07
N LEU A 374 2.34 4.29 -19.22
CA LEU A 374 3.51 3.58 -19.75
C LEU A 374 4.45 4.57 -20.46
N ASP A 375 5.28 5.22 -19.70
CA ASP A 375 6.26 6.21 -20.15
C ASP A 375 7.66 5.68 -19.80
N THR A 376 8.38 5.15 -20.77
CA THR A 376 9.66 4.46 -20.56
C THR A 376 10.77 5.43 -20.15
N PHE A 377 11.80 4.91 -19.47
CA PHE A 377 12.98 5.70 -19.14
C PHE A 377 13.58 6.39 -20.36
N LEU A 378 13.68 5.68 -21.48
CA LEU A 378 14.23 6.24 -22.72
C LEU A 378 13.38 7.38 -23.31
N GLU A 379 12.05 7.30 -23.19
CA GLU A 379 11.15 8.38 -23.61
C GLU A 379 11.23 9.58 -22.70
N LYS A 380 11.28 9.36 -21.39
CA LYS A 380 11.47 10.40 -20.40
C LYS A 380 12.80 11.13 -20.58
N GLU A 381 13.89 10.40 -20.76
CA GLU A 381 15.23 10.97 -20.98
C GLU A 381 15.31 11.81 -22.28
N LYS A 382 14.64 11.38 -23.36
CA LYS A 382 14.52 12.17 -24.59
C LYS A 382 13.76 13.48 -24.37
N ARG A 383 12.76 13.45 -23.51
CA ARG A 383 11.93 14.61 -23.19
C ARG A 383 12.65 15.59 -22.26
N ASP A 384 13.37 15.08 -21.27
CA ASP A 384 14.10 15.88 -20.27
C ASP A 384 15.28 15.07 -19.69
N GLU A 385 16.50 15.56 -19.93
CA GLU A 385 17.76 14.93 -19.48
C GLU A 385 17.85 14.73 -17.95
N THR A 386 17.06 15.45 -17.15
CA THR A 386 17.06 15.31 -15.69
C THR A 386 16.67 13.90 -15.26
N PHE A 387 15.82 13.23 -16.01
CA PHE A 387 15.41 11.85 -15.73
C PHE A 387 16.56 10.84 -15.79
N LYS A 388 17.64 11.13 -16.52
CA LYS A 388 18.76 10.21 -16.66
C LYS A 388 19.54 9.99 -15.36
N LYS A 389 19.45 10.88 -14.39
CA LYS A 389 20.33 10.90 -13.22
C LYS A 389 20.12 9.75 -12.26
N SER A 390 18.90 9.21 -12.20
CA SER A 390 18.56 8.11 -11.30
C SER A 390 18.47 6.75 -11.99
N VAL A 391 18.45 6.68 -13.30
CA VAL A 391 18.31 5.38 -14.00
C VAL A 391 19.55 4.51 -13.77
N GLY A 392 19.36 3.30 -13.27
CA GLY A 392 20.43 2.34 -12.98
C GLY A 392 21.33 2.73 -11.79
N THR A 393 20.83 3.55 -10.85
CA THR A 393 21.58 3.92 -9.65
C THR A 393 21.09 3.20 -8.41
N HIS A 394 21.98 2.81 -7.52
CA HIS A 394 21.64 2.35 -6.17
C HIS A 394 21.50 3.52 -5.21
N ARG A 395 20.82 3.29 -4.09
CA ARG A 395 20.59 4.32 -3.07
C ARG A 395 21.42 4.05 -1.83
N ILE A 396 22.11 5.09 -1.34
CA ILE A 396 22.80 5.10 -0.05
C ILE A 396 22.17 6.20 0.79
N ASP A 397 21.58 5.84 1.92
CA ASP A 397 21.06 6.79 2.90
C ASP A 397 22.05 6.95 4.05
N SER A 398 22.62 8.13 4.18
CA SER A 398 23.58 8.45 5.24
C SER A 398 22.96 9.41 6.26
N GLY A 399 22.98 9.03 7.53
CA GLY A 399 22.64 9.90 8.67
C GLY A 399 23.83 10.67 9.24
N MET A 400 24.93 10.76 8.50
CA MET A 400 26.12 11.48 8.94
C MET A 400 25.88 12.98 9.09
N ASP A 401 26.69 13.59 9.96
CA ASP A 401 26.86 15.04 9.97
C ASP A 401 27.37 15.47 8.58
N TYR A 402 26.79 16.52 8.04
CA TYR A 402 27.14 17.02 6.71
C TYR A 402 28.62 17.34 6.52
N ARG A 403 29.29 17.73 7.60
CA ARG A 403 30.72 18.01 7.61
C ARG A 403 31.57 16.77 7.33
N ASP A 404 31.01 15.59 7.53
CA ASP A 404 31.66 14.31 7.25
C ASP A 404 31.28 13.72 5.89
N MET A 405 30.25 14.24 5.23
CA MET A 405 29.81 13.78 3.90
C MET A 405 30.94 13.81 2.85
N PRO A 406 31.79 14.85 2.78
CA PRO A 406 32.96 14.85 1.89
C PRO A 406 33.84 13.63 2.09
N LYS A 407 34.09 13.22 3.35
CA LYS A 407 34.91 12.03 3.65
C LYS A 407 34.24 10.76 3.17
N LEU A 408 32.90 10.64 3.29
CA LEU A 408 32.17 9.51 2.77
C LEU A 408 32.23 9.47 1.24
N CYS A 409 32.04 10.58 0.54
CA CYS A 409 32.19 10.65 -0.91
C CYS A 409 33.60 10.20 -1.35
N ASP A 410 34.64 10.70 -0.68
CA ASP A 410 36.04 10.29 -0.94
C ASP A 410 36.25 8.79 -0.71
N ALA A 411 35.70 8.23 0.37
CA ALA A 411 35.82 6.82 0.68
C ALA A 411 35.12 5.93 -0.35
N LEU A 412 33.88 6.28 -0.73
CA LEU A 412 33.13 5.59 -1.79
C LEU A 412 33.85 5.64 -3.12
N TYR A 413 34.35 6.81 -3.52
CA TYR A 413 35.07 6.97 -4.77
C TYR A 413 36.37 6.14 -4.79
N LYS A 414 37.16 6.16 -3.69
CA LYS A 414 38.40 5.37 -3.56
C LYS A 414 38.13 3.88 -3.60
N ALA A 415 37.02 3.41 -3.04
CA ALA A 415 36.59 2.03 -3.12
C ALA A 415 36.10 1.63 -4.53
N GLY A 416 35.90 2.61 -5.44
CA GLY A 416 35.42 2.38 -6.78
C GLY A 416 33.91 2.24 -6.89
N THR A 417 33.16 2.77 -5.92
CA THR A 417 31.71 2.82 -5.95
C THR A 417 31.23 3.73 -7.08
N LYS A 418 30.27 3.27 -7.87
CA LYS A 418 29.71 3.99 -9.02
C LYS A 418 28.19 3.86 -9.06
N ASN A 419 27.55 4.80 -9.75
CA ASN A 419 26.12 4.82 -10.02
C ASN A 419 25.29 4.76 -8.75
N VAL A 420 25.53 5.68 -7.82
CA VAL A 420 24.83 5.78 -6.56
C VAL A 420 24.17 7.14 -6.36
N LEU A 421 23.00 7.11 -5.75
CA LEU A 421 22.33 8.26 -5.14
C LEU A 421 22.70 8.28 -3.66
N LEU A 422 23.41 9.31 -3.24
CA LEU A 422 23.78 9.47 -1.84
C LEU A 422 22.85 10.49 -1.19
N LYS A 423 21.97 10.00 -0.32
CA LYS A 423 21.02 10.84 0.43
C LYS A 423 21.73 11.54 1.55
N PHE A 424 21.44 12.78 1.60
CA PHE A 424 21.86 13.67 2.63
C PHE A 424 20.68 14.02 3.53
N THR A 425 20.78 13.65 4.80
CA THR A 425 19.77 13.99 5.80
C THR A 425 20.33 15.01 6.75
N ALA A 426 20.17 16.29 6.44
CA ALA A 426 20.61 17.39 7.28
C ALA A 426 19.72 17.64 8.50
N SER A 427 18.83 16.73 8.82
CA SER A 427 17.69 16.95 9.71
C SER A 427 17.94 16.57 11.17
N ARG A 428 19.05 16.97 11.77
CA ARG A 428 19.21 16.73 13.22
C ARG A 428 18.67 17.83 14.12
N ASN A 429 18.13 18.91 13.60
CA ASN A 429 17.55 19.95 14.43
C ASN A 429 16.05 19.75 14.58
N ASN A 430 15.66 19.09 15.68
CA ASN A 430 14.32 19.12 16.28
C ASN A 430 13.15 18.51 15.51
N GLY A 431 13.34 17.38 14.80
CA GLY A 431 12.21 16.65 14.21
C GLY A 431 11.49 17.34 13.05
N ALA A 432 11.75 18.61 12.82
CA ALA A 432 11.38 19.26 11.59
C ALA A 432 12.39 18.83 10.51
N TYR A 433 11.93 18.23 9.45
CA TYR A 433 12.71 17.86 8.26
C TYR A 433 13.17 19.13 7.51
N LEU A 434 13.84 19.99 8.24
CA LEU A 434 14.34 21.27 7.78
C LEU A 434 15.79 21.07 7.39
N ASN A 435 16.04 21.12 6.12
CA ASN A 435 17.37 21.04 5.57
C ASN A 435 18.17 22.23 6.05
N GLY A 436 19.24 21.96 6.82
CA GLY A 436 20.05 22.99 7.44
C GLY A 436 20.58 23.99 6.42
N THR A 437 20.34 25.26 6.67
CA THR A 437 20.84 26.36 5.85
C THR A 437 22.37 26.51 5.91
N GLU A 438 22.96 25.99 6.98
CA GLU A 438 24.42 26.06 7.26
C GLU A 438 25.29 25.32 6.23
N LEU A 439 24.71 24.40 5.44
CA LEU A 439 25.41 23.54 4.50
C LEU A 439 25.96 24.23 3.25
N PHE A 440 25.45 25.38 2.94
CA PHE A 440 25.71 26.05 1.66
C PHE A 440 26.73 27.16 1.78
N GLU A 441 27.04 27.60 3.00
CA GLU A 441 27.96 28.74 3.23
C GLU A 441 29.39 28.45 2.78
N ASP A 442 29.81 27.17 2.83
CA ASP A 442 31.19 26.77 2.56
C ASP A 442 31.49 26.32 1.12
N GLY A 443 30.46 26.15 0.27
CA GLY A 443 30.60 25.63 -1.10
C GLY A 443 31.16 24.22 -1.23
N ILE A 444 31.39 23.54 -0.10
CA ILE A 444 32.02 22.20 -0.03
C ILE A 444 31.20 21.16 -0.79
N LEU A 445 29.88 21.11 -0.57
CA LEU A 445 28.99 20.12 -1.22
C LEU A 445 28.93 20.32 -2.73
N LYS A 446 29.03 21.57 -3.22
CA LYS A 446 29.09 21.84 -4.64
C LYS A 446 30.37 21.28 -5.25
N GLU A 447 31.51 21.51 -4.62
CA GLU A 447 32.79 20.96 -5.06
C GLU A 447 32.73 19.42 -5.17
N TYR A 448 32.14 18.76 -4.20
CA TYR A 448 32.02 17.30 -4.21
C TYR A 448 31.01 16.81 -5.26
N SER A 449 29.88 17.45 -5.43
CA SER A 449 28.91 17.16 -6.49
C SER A 449 29.51 17.29 -7.90
N GLU A 450 30.47 18.22 -8.09
CA GLU A 450 31.17 18.40 -9.36
C GLU A 450 32.35 17.43 -9.53
N ARG A 451 33.02 17.06 -8.45
CA ARG A 451 34.20 16.18 -8.45
C ARG A 451 33.83 14.72 -8.72
N TYR A 452 32.72 14.23 -8.18
CA TYR A 452 32.32 12.83 -8.22
C TYR A 452 31.04 12.61 -9.04
N SER A 453 31.18 12.55 -10.34
CA SER A 453 30.05 12.41 -11.29
C SER A 453 29.26 11.11 -11.10
N ASP A 454 29.89 10.05 -10.55
CA ASP A 454 29.25 8.75 -10.30
C ASP A 454 28.50 8.69 -8.97
N ILE A 455 28.59 9.76 -8.17
CA ILE A 455 27.89 9.91 -6.90
C ILE A 455 26.96 11.11 -7.02
N THR A 456 25.67 10.85 -7.22
CA THR A 456 24.66 11.91 -7.29
C THR A 456 24.15 12.22 -5.89
N LEU A 457 24.38 13.47 -5.44
CA LEU A 457 23.80 13.92 -4.18
C LEU A 457 22.30 14.18 -4.35
N TYR A 458 21.50 13.66 -3.43
CA TYR A 458 20.08 13.92 -3.39
C TYR A 458 19.59 14.25 -1.98
N GLU A 459 18.46 14.89 -1.90
CA GLU A 459 17.92 15.41 -0.67
C GLU A 459 16.48 14.95 -0.44
N TYR A 460 16.07 14.95 0.83
CA TYR A 460 14.71 14.71 1.26
C TYR A 460 13.84 15.98 1.15
N GLU A 461 12.61 15.84 0.72
CA GLU A 461 11.61 16.89 0.66
C GLU A 461 10.27 16.43 1.22
N ASN A 462 9.61 17.30 1.95
CA ASN A 462 8.25 17.10 2.39
C ASN A 462 7.43 18.37 2.14
N THR A 463 6.47 18.29 1.23
CA THR A 463 5.59 19.40 0.86
C THR A 463 4.20 19.31 1.49
N ARG A 464 4.04 18.42 2.48
CA ARG A 464 2.78 18.17 3.17
C ARG A 464 2.80 18.56 4.63
N ASP A 465 3.85 18.24 5.35
CA ASP A 465 3.90 18.34 6.80
C ASP A 465 4.40 19.70 7.29
N LEU A 466 3.63 20.35 8.15
CA LEU A 466 3.93 21.64 8.77
C LEU A 466 4.02 21.48 10.29
N TYR A 467 5.21 21.63 10.84
CA TYR A 467 5.44 21.65 12.30
C TYR A 467 5.31 23.08 12.84
N LEU A 468 4.41 23.31 13.80
CA LEU A 468 4.21 24.64 14.38
C LEU A 468 5.41 25.15 15.17
N SER A 469 6.26 24.24 15.66
CA SER A 469 7.45 24.53 16.47
C SER A 469 8.76 24.27 15.76
N ALA A 470 8.81 24.49 14.47
CA ALA A 470 9.93 24.11 13.62
C ALA A 470 11.15 25.04 13.76
N GLY A 471 11.87 24.99 14.88
CA GLY A 471 13.19 25.59 15.08
C GLY A 471 13.32 27.02 14.53
N GLU A 472 14.35 27.28 13.72
CA GLU A 472 14.61 28.60 13.12
C GLU A 472 13.47 29.11 12.22
N PHE A 473 12.72 28.21 11.59
CA PHE A 473 11.58 28.61 10.76
C PHE A 473 10.40 29.13 11.55
N ALA A 474 10.24 28.73 12.81
CA ALA A 474 9.17 29.27 13.67
C ALA A 474 9.22 30.80 13.83
N LEU A 475 10.40 31.38 13.60
CA LEU A 475 10.64 32.84 13.62
C LEU A 475 10.47 33.49 12.25
N ASP A 476 10.38 32.70 11.18
CA ASP A 476 10.20 33.22 9.82
C ASP A 476 8.71 33.56 9.60
N LYS A 477 8.43 34.79 9.19
CA LYS A 477 7.07 35.27 8.99
C LYS A 477 6.35 34.49 7.88
N GLU A 478 7.04 34.17 6.77
CA GLU A 478 6.46 33.42 5.66
C GLU A 478 6.11 31.98 6.09
N TYR A 479 6.98 31.34 6.89
CA TYR A 479 6.66 30.04 7.47
C TYR A 479 5.48 30.11 8.45
N ALA A 480 5.43 31.15 9.27
CA ALA A 480 4.31 31.34 10.20
C ALA A 480 2.97 31.47 9.47
N ASP A 481 2.96 32.10 8.27
CA ASP A 481 1.78 32.20 7.43
C ASP A 481 1.35 30.82 6.92
N PHE A 482 2.31 29.95 6.46
CA PHE A 482 1.99 28.56 6.11
C PHE A 482 1.42 27.80 7.29
N ALA A 483 2.08 27.87 8.42
CA ALA A 483 1.70 27.14 9.62
C ALA A 483 0.36 27.60 10.22
N LYS A 484 -0.07 28.83 9.94
CA LYS A 484 -1.32 29.39 10.48
C LYS A 484 -2.49 29.27 9.50
N ASP A 485 -2.32 29.69 8.26
CA ASP A 485 -3.42 30.02 7.36
C ASP A 485 -3.62 28.98 6.22
N TYR A 486 -2.62 28.13 5.95
CA TYR A 486 -2.62 27.24 4.79
C TYR A 486 -2.74 25.74 5.12
N ARG A 487 -3.17 25.42 6.32
CA ARG A 487 -3.41 24.03 6.74
C ARG A 487 -4.75 23.50 6.22
N VAL A 488 -4.79 22.22 5.96
CA VAL A 488 -6.05 21.51 5.64
C VAL A 488 -7.01 21.61 6.82
N LYS A 489 -8.25 21.98 6.54
CA LYS A 489 -9.37 21.90 7.47
C LYS A 489 -10.31 20.76 7.11
N SER A 490 -10.69 19.98 8.11
CA SER A 490 -11.76 18.99 8.00
C SER A 490 -13.12 19.63 7.75
N ILE A 491 -14.11 18.83 7.38
CA ILE A 491 -15.51 19.25 7.25
C ILE A 491 -16.07 19.85 8.56
N LYS A 492 -15.49 19.54 9.72
CA LYS A 492 -15.83 20.10 11.02
C LYS A 492 -15.08 21.40 11.34
N GLY A 493 -14.29 21.92 10.40
CA GLY A 493 -13.52 23.15 10.54
C GLY A 493 -12.26 23.04 11.39
N LYS A 494 -11.83 21.83 11.76
CA LYS A 494 -10.61 21.59 12.52
C LYS A 494 -9.42 21.35 11.58
N TYR A 495 -8.22 21.78 11.98
CA TYR A 495 -7.01 21.49 11.24
C TYR A 495 -6.60 20.02 11.40
N LEU A 496 -6.18 19.42 10.27
CA LEU A 496 -5.77 18.03 10.25
C LEU A 496 -4.30 17.88 10.59
N CYS A 497 -4.02 16.94 11.51
CA CYS A 497 -2.68 16.50 11.84
C CYS A 497 -2.36 15.23 11.01
N GLY A 498 -1.28 15.27 10.24
CA GLY A 498 -0.86 14.14 9.39
C GLY A 498 0.12 13.19 10.07
N TRP A 499 0.90 13.71 11.04
CA TRP A 499 1.97 12.95 11.68
C TRP A 499 2.27 13.50 13.07
N VAL A 500 2.74 12.64 13.93
CA VAL A 500 3.34 13.03 15.23
C VAL A 500 4.71 12.37 15.30
N ASP A 501 5.75 13.16 15.44
CA ASP A 501 7.11 12.65 15.50
C ASP A 501 7.41 11.92 16.82
N ILE A 502 8.58 11.29 16.90
CA ILE A 502 8.99 10.52 18.09
C ILE A 502 9.15 11.39 19.36
N MET A 503 9.24 12.72 19.19
CA MET A 503 9.31 13.68 20.28
C MET A 503 7.93 14.22 20.70
N GLY A 504 6.87 13.79 20.04
CA GLY A 504 5.51 14.23 20.30
C GLY A 504 5.09 15.52 19.61
N ASN A 505 5.89 16.03 18.65
CA ASN A 505 5.52 17.23 17.89
C ASN A 505 4.55 16.87 16.77
N ALA A 506 3.43 17.59 16.72
CA ALA A 506 2.42 17.41 15.68
C ALA A 506 2.80 18.14 14.38
N ALA A 507 2.75 17.43 13.28
CA ALA A 507 2.84 17.98 11.94
C ALA A 507 1.43 18.09 11.32
N TYR A 508 1.03 19.30 10.97
CA TYR A 508 -0.26 19.57 10.33
C TYR A 508 -0.14 19.43 8.82
N ILE A 509 -1.23 19.07 8.17
CA ILE A 509 -1.27 18.88 6.72
C ILE A 509 -1.37 20.24 6.03
N LEU A 510 -0.41 20.56 5.18
CA LEU A 510 -0.46 21.70 4.25
C LEU A 510 -1.53 21.46 3.19
N CYS A 511 -2.40 22.42 2.96
CA CYS A 511 -3.35 22.33 1.85
C CYS A 511 -2.59 22.24 0.51
N PRO A 512 -2.93 21.27 -0.35
CA PRO A 512 -2.20 21.00 -1.59
C PRO A 512 -2.01 22.22 -2.49
N HIS A 513 -2.96 23.13 -2.53
CA HIS A 513 -2.85 24.39 -3.31
C HIS A 513 -1.61 25.22 -2.98
N PHE A 514 -1.04 25.05 -1.80
CA PHE A 514 0.14 25.78 -1.37
C PHE A 514 1.45 24.99 -1.50
N ALA A 515 1.41 23.74 -1.97
CA ALA A 515 2.58 22.87 -2.06
C ALA A 515 3.71 23.50 -2.91
N LYS A 516 3.39 24.08 -4.08
CA LYS A 516 4.38 24.78 -4.92
C LYS A 516 4.97 26.00 -4.22
N LYS A 517 4.13 26.82 -3.60
CA LYS A 517 4.58 28.01 -2.86
C LYS A 517 5.49 27.61 -1.70
N TYR A 518 5.15 26.51 -1.01
CA TYR A 518 5.96 25.99 0.08
C TYR A 518 7.30 25.41 -0.40
N LEU A 519 7.31 24.70 -1.52
CA LEU A 519 8.55 24.24 -2.16
C LEU A 519 9.45 25.41 -2.54
N ASP A 520 8.89 26.45 -3.16
CA ASP A 520 9.63 27.68 -3.49
C ASP A 520 10.21 28.35 -2.25
N PHE A 521 9.43 28.46 -1.18
CA PHE A 521 9.89 29.00 0.10
C PHE A 521 11.09 28.21 0.63
N ARG A 522 11.05 26.89 0.56
CA ARG A 522 12.15 26.03 1.01
C ARG A 522 13.37 26.14 0.11
N LEU A 523 13.21 26.19 -1.20
CA LEU A 523 14.31 26.18 -2.19
C LEU A 523 14.92 27.56 -2.46
N LYS A 524 14.16 28.65 -2.29
CA LYS A 524 14.69 30.02 -2.49
C LYS A 524 15.83 30.42 -1.56
N ARG A 525 15.98 29.75 -0.44
CA ARG A 525 17.08 29.97 0.51
C ARG A 525 18.43 29.56 -0.04
N TYR A 526 18.44 28.78 -1.13
CA TYR A 526 19.64 28.24 -1.75
C TYR A 526 19.83 28.84 -3.14
N PRO A 527 20.94 29.52 -3.42
CA PRO A 527 21.22 29.99 -4.77
C PRO A 527 21.29 28.81 -5.73
N LEU A 528 20.40 28.74 -6.73
CA LEU A 528 20.29 27.60 -7.68
C LEU A 528 21.64 27.28 -8.35
N LYS A 529 22.46 28.28 -8.63
CA LYS A 529 23.81 28.14 -9.23
C LYS A 529 24.78 27.34 -8.34
N ASP A 530 24.55 27.34 -7.03
CA ASP A 530 25.40 26.71 -6.04
C ASP A 530 24.73 25.46 -5.41
N TYR A 531 23.54 25.12 -5.88
CA TYR A 531 22.78 24.00 -5.37
C TYR A 531 23.42 22.65 -5.77
N PRO A 532 23.93 21.87 -4.80
CA PRO A 532 24.72 20.68 -5.10
C PRO A 532 23.87 19.46 -5.45
N TYR A 533 22.60 19.45 -5.02
CA TYR A 533 21.74 18.30 -5.20
C TYR A 533 21.16 18.26 -6.61
N LYS A 534 21.16 17.08 -7.19
CA LYS A 534 20.64 16.83 -8.54
C LYS A 534 19.36 16.03 -8.54
N ALA A 535 18.99 15.45 -7.38
CA ALA A 535 17.76 14.71 -7.21
C ALA A 535 17.12 15.04 -5.85
N ARG A 536 15.81 14.77 -5.75
CA ARG A 536 15.01 15.02 -4.55
C ARG A 536 13.94 13.97 -4.35
N LEU A 537 13.88 13.42 -3.13
CA LEU A 537 12.82 12.52 -2.71
C LEU A 537 11.68 13.30 -2.07
N PHE A 538 10.51 13.24 -2.67
CA PHE A 538 9.28 13.76 -2.09
C PHE A 538 8.66 12.68 -1.20
N ASP A 539 8.82 12.86 0.10
CA ASP A 539 8.27 11.99 1.13
C ASP A 539 6.75 11.99 1.12
N ILE A 540 6.17 10.85 1.44
CA ILE A 540 4.71 10.64 1.60
C ILE A 540 3.82 11.05 0.41
N LEU A 541 4.39 11.51 -0.69
CA LEU A 541 3.59 12.01 -1.83
C LEU A 541 2.76 10.92 -2.50
N ALA A 542 3.28 9.69 -2.60
CA ALA A 542 2.60 8.56 -3.23
C ALA A 542 2.07 7.52 -2.23
N THR A 543 2.34 7.66 -0.92
CA THR A 543 1.87 6.73 0.12
C THR A 543 0.62 7.19 0.82
N THR A 544 0.42 8.51 0.95
CA THR A 544 -0.72 9.04 1.69
C THR A 544 -1.99 9.12 0.84
N SER A 545 -3.12 8.92 1.50
CA SER A 545 -4.42 9.05 0.84
C SER A 545 -4.63 10.42 0.22
N LEU A 546 -5.31 10.45 -0.92
CA LEU A 546 -5.75 11.71 -1.52
C LEU A 546 -6.78 12.44 -0.67
N THR A 547 -7.52 11.72 0.20
CA THR A 547 -8.47 12.31 1.15
C THR A 547 -7.82 13.23 2.16
N GLU A 548 -6.56 13.03 2.48
CA GLU A 548 -5.83 13.91 3.38
C GLU A 548 -5.61 15.32 2.80
N GLY A 549 -5.69 15.45 1.49
CA GLY A 549 -5.66 16.75 0.80
C GLY A 549 -7.03 17.43 0.69
N GLU A 550 -8.14 16.76 1.05
CA GLU A 550 -9.46 17.38 1.03
C GLU A 550 -9.54 18.50 2.06
N CYS A 551 -9.60 19.74 1.58
CA CYS A 551 -9.66 20.92 2.42
C CYS A 551 -11.06 21.58 2.33
N TYR A 552 -11.66 21.81 3.50
CA TYR A 552 -12.96 22.48 3.63
C TYR A 552 -12.83 23.93 4.09
N ASP A 553 -11.63 24.51 4.05
CA ASP A 553 -11.47 25.95 4.28
C ASP A 553 -12.00 26.73 3.08
N THR A 554 -13.00 27.59 3.30
CA THR A 554 -13.64 28.36 2.21
C THR A 554 -12.70 29.32 1.50
N ALA A 555 -11.52 29.63 2.06
CA ALA A 555 -10.51 30.47 1.44
C ALA A 555 -9.60 29.70 0.46
N HIS A 556 -9.50 28.36 0.64
CA HIS A 556 -8.64 27.51 -0.17
C HIS A 556 -9.14 26.05 -0.18
N GLU A 557 -10.39 25.89 -0.55
CA GLU A 557 -10.97 24.55 -0.72
C GLU A 557 -10.15 23.72 -1.70
N CYS A 558 -9.98 22.45 -1.39
CA CYS A 558 -9.29 21.49 -2.26
C CYS A 558 -10.01 20.15 -2.22
N SER A 559 -10.24 19.57 -3.38
CA SER A 559 -10.84 18.24 -3.52
C SER A 559 -9.77 17.15 -3.65
N ARG A 560 -10.20 15.91 -3.60
CA ARG A 560 -9.35 14.74 -3.83
C ARG A 560 -8.83 14.69 -5.27
N LEU A 561 -9.69 14.98 -6.23
CA LEU A 561 -9.33 15.04 -7.65
C LEU A 561 -8.28 16.13 -7.89
N GLU A 562 -8.46 17.32 -7.33
CA GLU A 562 -7.46 18.40 -7.39
C GLU A 562 -6.15 18.01 -6.69
N THR A 563 -6.22 17.33 -5.56
CA THR A 563 -5.01 16.82 -4.87
C THR A 563 -4.17 15.91 -5.77
N ALA A 564 -4.82 15.01 -6.52
CA ALA A 564 -4.11 14.13 -7.46
C ALA A 564 -3.39 14.92 -8.56
N GLU A 565 -4.06 15.93 -9.13
CA GLU A 565 -3.45 16.80 -10.16
C GLU A 565 -2.29 17.64 -9.58
N ILE A 566 -2.47 18.20 -8.39
CA ILE A 566 -1.42 18.98 -7.73
C ILE A 566 -0.17 18.12 -7.43
N ARG A 567 -0.34 16.84 -7.07
CA ARG A 567 0.79 15.90 -6.89
C ARG A 567 1.61 15.71 -8.18
N LYS A 568 0.97 15.61 -9.32
CA LYS A 568 1.65 15.59 -10.64
C LYS A 568 2.36 16.91 -10.91
N GLU A 569 1.66 18.01 -10.69
CA GLU A 569 2.16 19.35 -10.93
C GLU A 569 3.38 19.70 -10.07
N ILE A 570 3.44 19.30 -8.80
CA ILE A 570 4.56 19.60 -7.92
C ILE A 570 5.85 18.88 -8.37
N LEU A 571 5.74 17.63 -8.83
CA LEU A 571 6.88 16.88 -9.36
C LEU A 571 7.39 17.52 -10.66
N ASP A 572 6.49 17.84 -11.57
CA ASP A 572 6.84 18.50 -12.84
C ASP A 572 7.43 19.89 -12.60
N TYR A 573 6.88 20.64 -11.65
CA TYR A 573 7.36 21.96 -11.26
C TYR A 573 8.78 21.89 -10.68
N ALA A 574 9.06 20.97 -9.77
CA ALA A 574 10.38 20.77 -9.19
C ALA A 574 11.42 20.44 -10.28
N ARG A 575 11.07 19.54 -11.18
CA ARG A 575 11.96 19.17 -12.28
C ARG A 575 12.24 20.31 -13.24
N LYS A 576 11.21 21.00 -13.72
CA LYS A 576 11.37 22.06 -14.74
C LYS A 576 12.03 23.33 -14.19
N ASN A 577 11.68 23.75 -12.99
CA ASN A 577 12.13 25.02 -12.44
C ASN A 577 13.43 24.91 -11.66
N TYR A 578 13.71 23.74 -11.06
CA TYR A 578 14.89 23.52 -10.23
C TYR A 578 15.88 22.50 -10.82
N ARG A 579 15.57 21.93 -12.00
CA ARG A 579 16.43 20.96 -12.72
C ARG A 579 16.75 19.73 -11.87
N LEU A 580 15.78 19.27 -11.08
CA LEU A 580 15.90 18.14 -10.17
C LEU A 580 15.33 16.87 -10.82
N ASP A 581 16.01 15.76 -10.68
CA ASP A 581 15.37 14.44 -10.77
C ASP A 581 14.51 14.24 -9.52
N VAL A 582 13.27 13.79 -9.69
CA VAL A 582 12.30 13.69 -8.60
C VAL A 582 11.90 12.25 -8.34
N HIS A 583 11.86 11.90 -7.07
CA HIS A 583 11.52 10.59 -6.55
C HIS A 583 10.37 10.71 -5.57
N THR A 584 9.63 9.63 -5.32
CA THR A 584 8.57 9.62 -4.30
C THR A 584 8.75 8.45 -3.35
N GLU A 585 8.32 8.63 -2.10
CA GLU A 585 8.04 7.51 -1.23
C GLU A 585 6.72 6.85 -1.65
N GLY A 586 6.71 5.51 -1.72
CA GLY A 586 5.58 4.72 -2.21
C GLY A 586 5.39 4.79 -3.72
N THR A 587 4.52 3.93 -4.22
CA THR A 587 4.32 3.68 -5.64
C THR A 587 2.89 4.01 -6.05
N ALA A 588 2.75 4.78 -7.12
CA ALA A 588 1.45 5.08 -7.73
C ALA A 588 1.62 5.27 -9.24
N GLU A 589 0.94 4.46 -10.04
CA GLU A 589 1.12 4.44 -11.50
C GLU A 589 0.86 5.78 -12.19
N TYR A 590 -0.08 6.59 -11.68
CA TYR A 590 -0.40 7.90 -12.28
C TYR A 590 0.74 8.93 -12.15
N LEU A 591 1.75 8.65 -11.31
CA LEU A 591 2.93 9.49 -11.14
C LEU A 591 4.12 9.06 -12.01
N ILE A 592 4.07 7.89 -12.65
CA ILE A 592 5.16 7.37 -13.50
C ILE A 592 5.64 8.39 -14.56
N PRO A 593 4.76 9.12 -15.27
CA PRO A 593 5.22 10.11 -16.26
C PRO A 593 6.04 11.28 -15.68
N TYR A 594 5.99 11.45 -14.36
CA TYR A 594 6.57 12.59 -13.65
C TYR A 594 7.82 12.24 -12.84
N CYS A 595 8.04 10.97 -12.51
CA CYS A 595 9.21 10.50 -11.76
C CYS A 595 9.68 9.12 -12.22
N ASN A 596 10.95 8.79 -11.91
CA ASN A 596 11.56 7.52 -12.29
C ASN A 596 11.60 6.51 -11.15
N THR A 597 11.53 6.98 -9.91
CA THR A 597 11.92 6.17 -8.78
C THR A 597 10.93 6.29 -7.64
N PHE A 598 10.57 5.14 -7.13
CA PHE A 598 9.58 4.96 -6.07
C PHE A 598 10.19 4.17 -4.91
N GLU A 599 10.24 4.75 -3.72
CA GLU A 599 10.75 4.08 -2.53
C GLU A 599 9.72 3.11 -1.95
N GLY A 600 10.17 1.96 -1.48
CA GLY A 600 9.41 1.10 -0.58
C GLY A 600 8.68 -0.05 -1.25
N SER A 601 8.51 -0.09 -2.57
CA SER A 601 7.67 -1.12 -3.21
C SER A 601 8.31 -2.51 -3.31
N LEU A 602 9.58 -2.66 -3.01
CA LEU A 602 10.19 -3.98 -2.77
C LEU A 602 9.94 -4.49 -1.34
N SER A 603 9.67 -3.60 -0.40
CA SER A 603 9.18 -3.99 0.92
C SER A 603 7.69 -4.31 0.83
N ILE A 604 7.23 -5.20 1.68
CA ILE A 604 5.81 -5.40 1.87
C ILE A 604 5.41 -4.52 3.06
N MET A 605 4.90 -3.34 2.75
CA MET A 605 4.61 -2.31 3.76
C MET A 605 3.17 -2.42 4.28
N ASN A 606 2.99 -2.06 5.55
CA ASN A 606 1.69 -1.88 6.19
C ASN A 606 0.78 -3.11 6.16
N TYR A 607 1.33 -4.25 6.50
CA TYR A 607 0.51 -5.41 6.87
C TYR A 607 -0.02 -5.24 8.29
N PRO A 608 -1.30 -5.44 8.53
CA PRO A 608 -1.80 -5.52 9.89
C PRO A 608 -1.05 -6.62 10.66
N GLY A 609 -0.38 -6.22 11.75
CA GLY A 609 0.33 -7.16 12.64
C GLY A 609 1.77 -7.50 12.26
N ILE A 610 2.30 -6.94 11.17
CA ILE A 610 3.67 -7.19 10.75
C ILE A 610 4.50 -5.90 10.84
N SER A 611 5.52 -5.89 11.69
CA SER A 611 6.51 -4.81 11.67
C SER A 611 7.40 -4.96 10.44
N HIS A 612 7.76 -3.86 9.80
CA HIS A 612 8.59 -3.82 8.58
C HIS A 612 9.89 -4.64 8.64
N MET A 613 10.31 -5.04 9.83
CA MET A 613 11.59 -5.71 10.09
C MET A 613 11.51 -7.23 10.23
N GLN A 614 10.33 -7.78 10.53
CA GLN A 614 10.21 -9.20 10.91
C GLN A 614 9.80 -10.14 9.77
N ASP A 615 9.32 -9.61 8.63
CA ASP A 615 8.50 -10.40 7.71
C ASP A 615 9.13 -10.90 6.45
N ARG A 616 10.40 -10.63 6.28
CA ARG A 616 11.13 -11.00 5.06
C ARG A 616 11.05 -12.51 4.75
N TYR A 617 10.80 -13.34 5.77
CA TYR A 617 10.82 -14.81 5.69
C TYR A 617 9.55 -15.52 6.11
N GLU A 618 8.58 -14.81 6.63
CA GLU A 618 7.36 -15.44 7.12
C GLU A 618 6.28 -15.61 6.04
N MET A 619 6.48 -14.99 4.88
CA MET A 619 5.60 -15.19 3.73
C MET A 619 5.99 -16.44 2.94
N ASP A 620 4.98 -17.17 2.50
CA ASP A 620 5.19 -18.20 1.50
C ASP A 620 5.81 -17.58 0.23
N PHE A 621 6.86 -18.19 -0.30
CA PHE A 621 7.60 -17.66 -1.46
C PHE A 621 6.73 -17.43 -2.68
N ASN A 622 5.62 -18.16 -2.82
CA ASN A 622 4.67 -18.04 -3.92
C ASN A 622 3.63 -16.92 -3.75
N CYS A 623 3.62 -16.23 -2.61
CA CYS A 623 2.72 -15.10 -2.38
C CYS A 623 3.21 -13.82 -3.03
N ARG A 624 4.53 -13.57 -3.06
CA ARG A 624 5.13 -12.39 -3.69
C ARG A 624 5.36 -12.64 -5.17
N ILE A 625 4.92 -11.72 -6.01
CA ILE A 625 5.12 -11.74 -7.46
C ILE A 625 5.62 -10.37 -7.95
N PRO A 626 6.44 -10.29 -9.02
CA PRO A 626 6.92 -9.03 -9.57
C PRO A 626 5.88 -8.40 -10.52
N PHE A 627 4.63 -8.22 -10.06
CA PHE A 627 3.57 -7.72 -10.92
C PHE A 627 3.83 -6.29 -11.40
N TRP A 628 4.35 -5.43 -10.51
CA TRP A 628 4.78 -4.08 -10.87
C TRP A 628 5.88 -4.09 -11.92
N GLN A 629 6.90 -4.93 -11.76
CA GLN A 629 8.02 -5.02 -12.68
C GLN A 629 7.60 -5.59 -14.05
N LEU A 630 6.68 -6.58 -14.06
CA LEU A 630 6.11 -7.10 -15.30
C LEU A 630 5.37 -6.04 -16.13
N VAL A 631 4.83 -5.02 -15.44
CA VAL A 631 4.13 -3.91 -16.13
C VAL A 631 5.06 -2.73 -16.41
N TYR A 632 5.93 -2.32 -15.47
CA TYR A 632 6.58 -1.01 -15.47
C TYR A 632 8.11 -1.04 -15.30
N HIS A 633 8.79 -2.18 -15.39
CA HIS A 633 10.23 -2.27 -15.15
C HIS A 633 11.06 -1.26 -15.95
N ASP A 634 10.73 -1.04 -17.23
CA ASP A 634 11.38 -0.08 -18.13
C ASP A 634 10.86 1.37 -17.99
N CYS A 635 9.92 1.60 -17.06
CA CYS A 635 9.29 2.89 -16.85
C CYS A 635 9.59 3.49 -15.47
N ALA A 636 9.68 2.64 -14.44
CA ALA A 636 9.78 3.08 -13.06
C ALA A 636 10.53 2.04 -12.23
N SER A 637 11.56 2.46 -11.52
CA SER A 637 12.31 1.59 -10.62
C SER A 637 11.84 1.71 -9.19
N THR A 638 11.98 0.61 -8.46
CA THR A 638 11.70 0.58 -7.03
C THR A 638 12.90 0.07 -6.24
N TYR A 639 12.87 0.25 -4.93
CA TYR A 639 13.80 -0.35 -3.99
C TYR A 639 13.10 -0.62 -2.66
N PHE A 640 13.79 -1.31 -1.77
CA PHE A 640 13.29 -1.53 -0.43
C PHE A 640 13.03 -0.22 0.30
N HIS A 641 12.12 -0.24 1.26
CA HIS A 641 11.99 0.86 2.21
C HIS A 641 13.27 1.01 3.03
N TRP A 642 13.57 2.22 3.46
CA TRP A 642 14.81 2.57 4.15
C TRP A 642 15.15 1.65 5.35
N GLU A 643 14.16 1.14 6.05
CA GLU A 643 14.34 0.20 7.16
C GLU A 643 15.00 -1.13 6.77
N HIS A 644 14.97 -1.51 5.51
CA HIS A 644 15.58 -2.73 4.99
C HIS A 644 17.04 -2.58 4.54
N GLY A 645 17.56 -1.36 4.54
CA GLY A 645 18.92 -1.07 4.06
C GLY A 645 20.04 -1.38 5.05
N ASP A 646 19.75 -1.87 6.26
CA ASP A 646 20.76 -2.17 7.28
C ASP A 646 21.73 -3.26 6.81
N LEU A 647 22.99 -2.87 6.62
CA LEU A 647 24.07 -3.72 6.11
C LEU A 647 24.49 -4.84 7.07
N THR A 648 23.98 -4.82 8.30
CA THR A 648 24.26 -5.87 9.29
C THR A 648 23.19 -6.93 9.39
N HIS A 649 22.05 -6.70 8.73
CA HIS A 649 20.94 -7.62 8.85
C HIS A 649 21.30 -8.99 8.23
N PRO A 650 20.99 -10.12 8.91
CA PRO A 650 21.38 -11.45 8.44
C PRO A 650 20.68 -11.87 7.14
N THR A 651 19.74 -11.08 6.65
CA THR A 651 18.90 -11.36 5.48
C THR A 651 19.41 -10.74 4.19
N ILE A 652 20.51 -10.05 4.24
CA ILE A 652 21.14 -9.41 3.07
C ILE A 652 21.23 -10.32 1.85
N PRO A 653 21.64 -11.61 1.95
CA PRO A 653 21.70 -12.46 0.76
C PRO A 653 20.34 -12.71 0.10
N TYR A 654 19.27 -12.76 0.90
CA TYR A 654 17.90 -12.83 0.38
C TYR A 654 17.51 -11.54 -0.34
N ASP A 655 17.77 -10.39 0.29
CA ASP A 655 17.45 -9.08 -0.29
C ASP A 655 18.19 -8.86 -1.61
N ASP A 656 19.49 -9.21 -1.67
CA ASP A 656 20.28 -9.12 -2.90
C ASP A 656 19.77 -10.07 -3.98
N ALA A 657 19.41 -11.31 -3.62
CA ALA A 657 18.83 -12.26 -4.55
C ALA A 657 17.50 -11.77 -5.14
N LEU A 658 16.65 -11.16 -4.31
CA LEU A 658 15.36 -10.60 -4.75
C LEU A 658 15.56 -9.37 -5.65
N VAL A 659 16.48 -8.47 -5.28
CA VAL A 659 16.84 -7.29 -6.10
C VAL A 659 17.33 -7.71 -7.47
N MET A 660 18.22 -8.69 -7.54
CA MET A 660 18.74 -9.21 -8.82
C MET A 660 17.66 -9.92 -9.62
N LEU A 661 16.81 -10.73 -8.97
CA LEU A 661 15.71 -11.44 -9.62
C LEU A 661 14.73 -10.48 -10.29
N TYR A 662 14.44 -9.35 -9.64
CA TYR A 662 13.49 -8.36 -10.15
C TYR A 662 14.16 -7.26 -11.01
N GLY A 663 15.49 -7.29 -11.15
CA GLY A 663 16.23 -6.29 -11.91
C GLY A 663 16.20 -4.88 -11.31
N GLU A 664 16.00 -4.82 -10.00
CA GLU A 664 15.77 -3.59 -9.26
C GLU A 664 17.02 -3.06 -8.55
N ARG A 665 16.87 -2.07 -7.73
CA ARG A 665 17.96 -1.32 -7.10
C ARG A 665 18.19 -1.74 -5.67
N GLY A 666 19.46 -1.77 -5.26
CA GLY A 666 19.85 -1.93 -3.86
C GLY A 666 19.68 -0.62 -3.09
N MET A 667 19.29 -0.77 -1.83
CA MET A 667 19.29 0.30 -0.83
C MET A 667 20.24 -0.04 0.30
N PHE A 668 21.00 0.95 0.76
CA PHE A 668 22.04 0.78 1.76
C PHE A 668 21.93 1.85 2.83
N LEU A 669 21.95 1.42 4.10
CA LEU A 669 21.87 2.29 5.27
C LEU A 669 23.11 2.12 6.15
N PRO A 670 24.21 2.82 5.87
CA PRO A 670 25.42 2.69 6.67
C PRO A 670 25.34 3.35 8.05
N PHE A 671 24.32 4.13 8.35
CA PHE A 671 24.31 4.99 9.53
C PHE A 671 23.69 4.41 10.80
N TYR A 672 22.88 3.36 10.70
CA TYR A 672 22.22 2.81 11.90
C TYR A 672 23.15 1.98 12.78
N SER A 673 24.19 1.40 12.22
CA SER A 673 24.97 0.37 12.89
C SER A 673 26.46 0.67 13.00
N PHE A 674 26.99 1.73 12.35
CA PHE A 674 28.44 1.89 12.16
C PHE A 674 28.92 3.32 12.06
N ASP A 675 30.23 3.50 12.32
CA ASP A 675 30.99 4.56 11.72
C ASP A 675 31.03 4.37 10.19
N PRO A 676 30.35 5.21 9.41
CA PRO A 676 30.28 5.09 7.95
C PRO A 676 31.61 5.32 7.25
N LEU A 677 32.64 5.76 7.99
CA LEU A 677 34.00 5.90 7.51
C LEU A 677 34.83 4.62 7.78
N ASN A 678 34.20 3.58 8.35
CA ASN A 678 34.87 2.29 8.48
C ASN A 678 35.12 1.69 7.09
N THR A 679 36.40 1.55 6.75
CA THR A 679 36.80 1.08 5.41
C THR A 679 36.25 -0.31 5.09
N GLY A 680 36.21 -1.23 6.05
CA GLY A 680 35.64 -2.57 5.84
C GLY A 680 34.15 -2.57 5.54
N LEU A 681 33.38 -1.58 6.02
CA LEU A 681 31.98 -1.40 5.69
C LEU A 681 31.83 -0.83 4.27
N ILE A 682 32.62 0.19 3.93
CA ILE A 682 32.62 0.78 2.59
C ILE A 682 32.96 -0.28 1.54
N ASP A 683 33.97 -1.08 1.78
CA ASP A 683 34.37 -2.14 0.86
C ASP A 683 33.24 -3.17 0.65
N ARG A 684 32.64 -3.67 1.74
CA ARG A 684 31.49 -4.59 1.64
C ARG A 684 30.32 -4.00 0.88
N MET A 685 29.95 -2.75 1.17
CA MET A 685 28.86 -2.07 0.46
C MET A 685 29.20 -1.91 -1.02
N THR A 686 30.42 -1.52 -1.35
CA THR A 686 30.89 -1.38 -2.72
C THR A 686 30.88 -2.70 -3.47
N ASP A 687 31.29 -3.78 -2.84
CA ASP A 687 31.28 -5.11 -3.46
C ASP A 687 29.86 -5.63 -3.71
N ARG A 688 28.92 -5.36 -2.78
CA ARG A 688 27.50 -5.64 -3.02
C ARG A 688 26.96 -4.83 -4.19
N ILE A 689 27.26 -3.51 -4.26
CA ILE A 689 26.86 -2.66 -5.38
C ILE A 689 27.39 -3.20 -6.72
N LYS A 690 28.65 -3.63 -6.76
CA LYS A 690 29.25 -4.27 -7.96
C LYS A 690 28.52 -5.54 -8.36
N THR A 691 28.14 -6.36 -7.38
CA THR A 691 27.40 -7.60 -7.63
C THR A 691 25.99 -7.30 -8.17
N LEU A 692 25.25 -6.41 -7.57
CA LEU A 692 23.91 -6.03 -8.03
C LEU A 692 23.95 -5.39 -9.43
N ASN A 693 25.00 -4.63 -9.74
CA ASN A 693 25.21 -4.03 -11.05
C ASN A 693 25.40 -5.07 -12.18
N ILE A 694 25.73 -6.32 -11.86
CA ILE A 694 25.82 -7.38 -12.88
C ILE A 694 24.49 -7.54 -13.63
N VAL A 695 23.38 -7.45 -12.92
CA VAL A 695 22.03 -7.49 -13.52
C VAL A 695 21.57 -6.09 -13.90
N LEU A 696 21.57 -5.15 -12.98
CA LEU A 696 20.98 -3.82 -13.16
C LEU A 696 21.48 -3.09 -14.41
N GLU A 697 22.80 -3.09 -14.66
CA GLU A 697 23.40 -2.44 -15.81
C GLU A 697 22.96 -3.05 -17.17
N ARG A 698 22.55 -4.32 -17.17
CA ARG A 698 22.09 -5.01 -18.37
C ARG A 698 20.62 -4.79 -18.65
N VAL A 699 19.80 -4.65 -17.57
CA VAL A 699 18.34 -4.69 -17.70
C VAL A 699 17.65 -3.36 -17.39
N LYS A 700 18.36 -2.32 -16.96
CA LYS A 700 17.78 -1.04 -16.50
C LYS A 700 16.85 -0.34 -17.49
N TYR A 701 16.92 -0.67 -18.78
CA TYR A 701 16.04 -0.15 -19.83
C TYR A 701 15.12 -1.23 -20.43
N ASP A 702 15.17 -2.45 -19.89
CA ASP A 702 14.41 -3.57 -20.43
C ASP A 702 13.00 -3.63 -19.80
N SER A 703 12.07 -4.17 -20.55
CA SER A 703 10.84 -4.70 -19.96
C SER A 703 11.11 -6.07 -19.34
N MET A 704 10.46 -6.37 -18.22
CA MET A 704 10.39 -7.73 -17.68
C MET A 704 9.29 -8.48 -18.47
N GLU A 705 9.65 -9.56 -19.16
CA GLU A 705 8.73 -10.28 -20.02
C GLU A 705 8.10 -11.50 -19.38
N GLU A 706 8.83 -12.16 -18.49
CA GLU A 706 8.40 -13.41 -17.87
C GLU A 706 8.86 -13.51 -16.41
N HIS A 707 8.06 -14.17 -15.61
CA HIS A 707 8.38 -14.65 -14.28
C HIS A 707 7.74 -16.02 -14.06
N SER A 708 8.45 -16.92 -13.40
CA SER A 708 7.96 -18.27 -13.10
C SER A 708 8.50 -18.79 -11.78
N PHE A 709 7.67 -19.56 -11.09
CA PHE A 709 8.08 -20.41 -9.98
C PHE A 709 8.58 -21.74 -10.52
N LEU A 710 9.83 -22.11 -10.23
CA LEU A 710 10.47 -23.33 -10.71
C LEU A 710 10.31 -24.50 -9.73
N THR A 711 9.83 -24.22 -8.52
CA THR A 711 9.57 -25.22 -7.48
C THR A 711 8.15 -25.07 -6.95
N PRO A 712 7.50 -26.15 -6.49
CA PRO A 712 6.13 -26.11 -5.99
C PRO A 712 5.93 -25.18 -4.78
N ASP A 713 6.96 -25.01 -3.94
CA ASP A 713 6.98 -24.11 -2.79
C ASP A 713 7.29 -22.64 -3.18
N GLY A 714 7.59 -22.39 -4.46
CA GLY A 714 7.93 -21.06 -4.96
C GLY A 714 9.32 -20.55 -4.55
N ALA A 715 10.14 -21.39 -3.91
CA ALA A 715 11.43 -20.97 -3.38
C ALA A 715 12.43 -20.62 -4.48
N VAL A 716 12.43 -21.35 -5.60
CA VAL A 716 13.24 -21.00 -6.77
C VAL A 716 12.38 -20.32 -7.82
N GLN A 717 12.81 -19.14 -8.20
CA GLN A 717 12.10 -18.28 -9.16
C GLN A 717 13.01 -17.88 -10.31
N ARG A 718 12.41 -17.58 -11.47
CA ARG A 718 13.13 -17.14 -12.65
C ARG A 718 12.40 -15.97 -13.29
N THR A 719 13.17 -14.95 -13.68
CA THR A 719 12.72 -13.84 -14.52
C THR A 719 13.44 -13.82 -15.84
N ARG A 720 12.80 -13.27 -16.90
CA ARG A 720 13.42 -13.02 -18.20
C ARG A 720 13.09 -11.59 -18.62
N PHE A 721 14.12 -10.89 -19.09
CA PHE A 721 14.07 -9.52 -19.59
C PHE A 721 14.14 -9.47 -21.11
N SER A 722 13.73 -8.34 -21.71
CA SER A 722 13.65 -8.16 -23.17
C SER A 722 15.01 -8.27 -23.89
N SER A 723 16.11 -7.99 -23.21
CA SER A 723 17.49 -8.20 -23.72
C SER A 723 17.92 -9.66 -23.74
N GLY A 724 17.07 -10.61 -23.32
CA GLY A 724 17.42 -12.03 -23.20
C GLY A 724 18.12 -12.40 -21.89
N VAL A 725 18.40 -11.43 -21.01
CA VAL A 725 18.92 -11.71 -19.66
C VAL A 725 17.89 -12.51 -18.89
N THR A 726 18.34 -13.59 -18.28
CA THR A 726 17.56 -14.48 -17.40
C THR A 726 18.22 -14.55 -16.03
N VAL A 727 17.42 -14.35 -14.99
CA VAL A 727 17.88 -14.44 -13.58
C VAL A 727 17.09 -15.53 -12.88
N THR A 728 17.79 -16.51 -12.34
CA THR A 728 17.23 -17.59 -11.50
C THR A 728 17.74 -17.40 -10.09
N ALA A 729 16.87 -17.31 -9.11
CA ALA A 729 17.22 -17.12 -7.71
C ALA A 729 16.58 -18.19 -6.83
N ASN A 730 17.35 -18.72 -5.89
CA ASN A 730 16.84 -19.50 -4.77
C ASN A 730 16.70 -18.60 -3.54
N LEU A 731 15.49 -18.35 -3.13
CA LEU A 731 15.15 -17.49 -2.00
C LEU A 731 15.10 -18.24 -0.67
N GLU A 732 15.23 -19.59 -0.69
CA GLU A 732 15.25 -20.41 0.52
C GLU A 732 16.61 -20.34 1.22
N LYS A 733 16.57 -20.28 2.54
CA LYS A 733 17.76 -20.10 3.39
C LYS A 733 18.64 -21.34 3.51
N ASN A 734 18.02 -22.51 3.58
CA ASN A 734 18.69 -23.73 4.07
C ASN A 734 18.67 -24.89 3.06
N LYS A 735 18.00 -24.74 1.92
CA LYS A 735 17.77 -25.83 0.99
C LYS A 735 18.23 -25.49 -0.42
N SER A 736 19.04 -26.36 -0.99
CA SER A 736 19.42 -26.32 -2.41
C SER A 736 18.39 -27.05 -3.27
N TYR A 737 18.26 -26.65 -4.51
CA TYR A 737 17.35 -27.25 -5.49
C TYR A 737 18.06 -27.63 -6.77
N GLN A 738 17.66 -28.75 -7.38
CA GLN A 738 18.08 -29.15 -8.72
C GLN A 738 17.12 -28.60 -9.75
N ILE A 739 17.59 -27.67 -10.58
CA ILE A 739 16.79 -27.04 -11.64
C ILE A 739 17.50 -27.26 -12.97
N GLU A 740 16.86 -27.97 -13.89
CA GLU A 740 17.40 -28.24 -15.23
C GLU A 740 18.83 -28.82 -15.22
N GLY A 741 19.11 -29.73 -14.26
CA GLY A 741 20.41 -30.34 -14.10
C GLY A 741 21.46 -29.50 -13.39
N ARG A 742 21.11 -28.34 -12.87
CA ARG A 742 21.98 -27.42 -12.12
C ARG A 742 21.57 -27.34 -10.66
N LEU A 743 22.55 -27.31 -9.76
CA LEU A 743 22.34 -27.06 -8.36
C LEU A 743 22.27 -25.55 -8.10
N ILE A 744 21.13 -25.09 -7.57
CA ILE A 744 20.92 -23.72 -7.09
C ILE A 744 20.97 -23.73 -5.56
N GLU A 745 22.04 -23.18 -5.02
CA GLU A 745 22.33 -23.15 -3.59
C GLU A 745 21.36 -22.20 -2.84
N PRO A 746 21.27 -22.29 -1.49
CA PRO A 746 20.49 -21.37 -0.69
C PRO A 746 20.91 -19.91 -0.93
N TRP A 747 19.93 -19.00 -1.02
CA TRP A 747 20.15 -17.57 -1.23
C TRP A 747 21.14 -17.25 -2.37
N SER A 748 21.08 -18.01 -3.44
CA SER A 748 21.99 -17.84 -4.57
C SER A 748 21.27 -17.40 -5.83
N VAL A 749 22.04 -16.80 -6.72
CA VAL A 749 21.55 -16.27 -8.00
C VAL A 749 22.40 -16.83 -9.14
N LEU A 750 21.74 -17.20 -10.23
CA LEU A 750 22.31 -17.56 -11.51
C LEU A 750 21.81 -16.58 -12.57
N VAL A 751 22.73 -15.87 -13.22
CA VAL A 751 22.43 -14.95 -14.33
C VAL A 751 22.94 -15.51 -15.63
N GLU A 752 22.08 -15.58 -16.62
CA GLU A 752 22.38 -16.08 -17.95
C GLU A 752 21.94 -15.08 -19.02
N GLN A 753 22.67 -15.07 -20.15
CA GLN A 753 22.25 -14.33 -21.34
C GLN A 753 22.65 -15.13 -22.58
N ASP A 754 21.72 -15.32 -23.50
CA ASP A 754 21.92 -16.08 -24.74
C ASP A 754 22.45 -17.52 -24.51
N GLY A 755 22.10 -18.12 -23.36
CA GLY A 755 22.52 -19.46 -22.95
C GLY A 755 23.89 -19.52 -22.26
N GLU A 756 24.59 -18.41 -22.13
CA GLU A 756 25.87 -18.30 -21.42
C GLU A 756 25.66 -17.83 -19.98
N ILE A 757 26.41 -18.42 -19.05
CA ILE A 757 26.42 -17.99 -17.66
C ILE A 757 27.25 -16.72 -17.53
N ILE A 758 26.59 -15.62 -17.14
CA ILE A 758 27.22 -14.33 -16.87
C ILE A 758 27.71 -14.25 -15.43
N PHE A 759 26.92 -14.81 -14.51
CA PHE A 759 27.24 -14.79 -13.08
C PHE A 759 26.57 -15.94 -12.35
N LYS A 760 27.23 -16.44 -11.34
CA LYS A 760 26.68 -17.38 -10.36
C LYS A 760 27.24 -17.01 -8.99
N THR A 761 26.37 -16.91 -7.99
CA THR A 761 26.82 -16.73 -6.60
C THR A 761 27.68 -17.93 -6.20
N GLU A 762 28.92 -17.68 -5.78
CA GLU A 762 29.80 -18.69 -5.18
C GLU A 762 29.55 -18.69 -3.66
N ASN A 763 28.90 -19.70 -3.16
CA ASN A 763 28.90 -19.92 -1.71
C ASN A 763 30.26 -20.49 -1.31
N GLU A 764 31.06 -19.72 -0.59
CA GLU A 764 32.21 -20.30 0.13
C GLU A 764 31.65 -21.31 1.12
N SER A 765 31.81 -22.59 0.77
CA SER A 765 31.44 -23.71 1.63
C SER A 765 32.18 -23.58 2.96
N GLY A 766 31.50 -23.11 4.00
CA GLY A 766 31.93 -23.28 5.39
C GLY A 766 32.70 -22.14 6.05
N GLY A 767 32.58 -20.89 5.59
CA GLY A 767 33.13 -19.74 6.32
C GLY A 767 32.13 -19.19 7.35
N ASN A 768 32.42 -19.44 8.63
CA ASN A 768 31.75 -18.72 9.73
C ASN A 768 31.82 -17.21 9.47
N ILE A 769 30.67 -16.59 9.31
CA ILE A 769 30.55 -15.14 9.39
C ILE A 769 30.91 -14.76 10.84
N LYS A 770 32.12 -14.28 11.03
CA LYS A 770 32.58 -13.65 12.27
C LYS A 770 32.19 -12.16 12.26
#